data_e79b665bd4562fabf4286a131b7e07a2
#
_entry.id   e79b665bd4562fabf4286a131b7e07a2
#
_cell.length_a   1.000
_cell.length_b   1.000
_cell.length_c   1.000
_cell.angle_alpha   90.00
_cell.angle_beta   90.00
_cell.angle_gamma   90.00
#
_symmetry.space_group_name_H-M   'P 1'
#
loop_
_entity.id
_entity.type
_entity.pdbx_description
1 polymer ?
#
loop_
_entity_poly.entity_id
_entity_poly.type
_entity_poly.pdbx_seq_one_letter_code
_entity_poly.pdbx_strand_id
1 'polypeptide(L)'
;EGTAAAEAMILAYNTSKKNLFLVDSKVFPQTLKVLQTRAKPLGIKILTVDTSQPLSVEDYMDAFAIIHQFPNNHGQIKYTPNYFKGTKIAIVDPLCQVLMQPVGELGFDIAVGSMQRFGVPMGFGGPHAAFFATTEKYKRKIPGRIVGQSLDSQGNKALRLALQTREQHIRRDKATSNICTAQALLANMAGFYAAYHGAEGLKKISTRVLKYRQTLLKALKWVGIEVDESEGFDTVRFKSFLALEGFNVRYEDGWTMITLDECTTEEELKQLIDSQLDLNNPFDTIDHVLDSIGDYHWLSVPMRTQEWLTQEVFNRYHSETEMMRYMHRLASKDYSLVHGMMPLGSCTMKLNAAAELMPVSWPEFNNIHPFAPPSQTLGYEQIMVDLQKWLCDITGFDSVSLQPNSGAQGEYAGLLAIKAYHEFNGDSKRTKVLVPKSAHGTNPATCVMAGMEVVSVDCDKDGNVDIHDLRLKACLDAHELAGCMITYPSTHGVFEPTIKEICDTVHEFGGQVYLDGANLNAQVCLAKPGDYGADVMHMNLHKTFCIPHGGGGPGVGPIGVAKHLTPFVNQRVSAVVQGSASILPISWMYIRMMGSDGLRQASECALLSANWLAKKIEPYFDVLYKGASGRVAHECIFDCRNLPFTAEDVAKRLMDYGFHAPTLSWPVAGTMMVEPTESETLRELERFGEAMNMIRYEDPEIVKNSPYTAKELAGEWKHEFSRMEAAYPVEQEHKFWSSVSRIDNVYGDRNLVCSCS
;
A
#
# COMPACT_ATOMS: atom_id res chain seq x y z
N GLU A 1 -3.24 -10.29 -1.58
CA GLU A 1 -3.23 -11.40 -2.54
C GLU A 1 -3.83 -10.98 -3.88
N GLY A 2 -5.12 -10.63 -3.94
CA GLY A 2 -5.79 -10.37 -5.22
C GLY A 2 -5.15 -9.29 -6.09
N THR A 3 -4.71 -8.17 -5.50
CA THR A 3 -4.01 -7.10 -6.24
C THR A 3 -2.63 -7.53 -6.70
N ALA A 4 -1.88 -8.32 -5.92
CA ALA A 4 -0.60 -8.88 -6.36
C ALA A 4 -0.76 -9.86 -7.52
N ALA A 5 -1.82 -10.69 -7.49
CA ALA A 5 -2.17 -11.57 -8.61
C ALA A 5 -2.49 -10.77 -9.89
N ALA A 6 -3.22 -9.66 -9.76
CA ALA A 6 -3.52 -8.77 -10.87
C ALA A 6 -2.27 -8.06 -11.41
N GLU A 7 -1.35 -7.64 -10.56
CA GLU A 7 -0.06 -7.09 -10.99
C GLU A 7 0.79 -8.15 -11.73
N ALA A 8 0.75 -9.41 -11.29
CA ALA A 8 1.43 -10.51 -11.98
C ALA A 8 0.83 -10.77 -13.37
N MET A 9 -0.50 -10.73 -13.51
CA MET A 9 -1.19 -10.78 -14.80
C MET A 9 -0.74 -9.66 -15.74
N ILE A 10 -0.71 -8.42 -15.22
CA ILE A 10 -0.33 -7.22 -16.01
C ILE A 10 1.14 -7.28 -16.41
N LEU A 11 2.04 -7.71 -15.51
CA LEU A 11 3.45 -7.89 -15.83
C LEU A 11 3.63 -8.91 -16.96
N ALA A 12 2.94 -10.05 -16.89
CA ALA A 12 2.98 -11.08 -17.92
C ALA A 12 2.40 -10.57 -19.25
N TYR A 13 1.27 -9.85 -19.21
CA TYR A 13 0.64 -9.21 -20.38
C TYR A 13 1.60 -8.26 -21.09
N ASN A 14 2.26 -7.37 -20.34
CA ASN A 14 3.22 -6.39 -20.87
C ASN A 14 4.51 -7.02 -21.44
N THR A 15 4.68 -8.33 -21.28
CA THR A 15 5.81 -9.09 -21.87
C THR A 15 5.39 -9.91 -23.10
N SER A 16 4.10 -9.88 -23.44
CA SER A 16 3.50 -10.68 -24.53
C SER A 16 2.78 -9.78 -25.54
N LYS A 17 2.45 -10.35 -26.69
CA LYS A 17 1.56 -9.74 -27.70
C LYS A 17 0.17 -10.37 -27.72
N LYS A 18 -0.07 -11.34 -26.83
CA LYS A 18 -1.34 -12.08 -26.72
C LYS A 18 -2.22 -11.44 -25.65
N ASN A 19 -3.52 -11.73 -25.67
CA ASN A 19 -4.50 -11.14 -24.74
C ASN A 19 -5.32 -12.16 -23.96
N LEU A 20 -5.04 -13.48 -24.06
CA LEU A 20 -5.73 -14.51 -23.29
C LEU A 20 -4.94 -14.87 -22.04
N PHE A 21 -5.61 -14.81 -20.88
CA PHE A 21 -5.09 -15.19 -19.57
C PHE A 21 -5.87 -16.37 -19.02
N LEU A 22 -5.19 -17.45 -18.66
CA LEU A 22 -5.81 -18.63 -18.07
C LEU A 22 -5.81 -18.56 -16.55
N VAL A 23 -6.94 -18.80 -15.93
CA VAL A 23 -7.11 -18.83 -14.48
C VAL A 23 -7.61 -20.20 -14.06
N ASP A 24 -6.91 -20.85 -13.13
CA ASP A 24 -7.39 -22.09 -12.53
C ASP A 24 -8.78 -21.87 -11.91
N SER A 25 -9.73 -22.76 -12.21
CA SER A 25 -11.11 -22.69 -11.72
C SER A 25 -11.22 -22.70 -10.20
N LYS A 26 -10.18 -23.14 -9.52
CA LYS A 26 -10.09 -23.21 -8.05
C LYS A 26 -9.28 -22.07 -7.42
N VAL A 27 -9.01 -21.00 -8.15
CA VAL A 27 -8.54 -19.72 -7.58
C VAL A 27 -9.66 -19.13 -6.72
N PHE A 28 -9.31 -18.47 -5.61
CA PHE A 28 -10.32 -17.85 -4.73
C PHE A 28 -11.22 -16.89 -5.52
N PRO A 29 -12.57 -16.97 -5.33
CA PRO A 29 -13.51 -16.14 -6.08
C PRO A 29 -13.26 -14.64 -5.97
N GLN A 30 -12.81 -14.15 -4.80
CA GLN A 30 -12.49 -12.75 -4.59
C GLN A 30 -11.25 -12.32 -5.38
N THR A 31 -10.25 -13.18 -5.52
CA THR A 31 -9.07 -12.94 -6.35
C THR A 31 -9.45 -12.90 -7.84
N LEU A 32 -10.28 -13.84 -8.29
CA LEU A 32 -10.81 -13.85 -9.66
C LEU A 32 -11.55 -12.57 -10.01
N LYS A 33 -12.37 -12.02 -9.09
CA LYS A 33 -13.08 -10.75 -9.30
C LYS A 33 -12.13 -9.56 -9.47
N VAL A 34 -11.03 -9.52 -8.70
CA VAL A 34 -10.00 -8.47 -8.86
C VAL A 34 -9.29 -8.62 -10.20
N LEU A 35 -8.94 -9.85 -10.60
CA LEU A 35 -8.35 -10.13 -11.93
C LEU A 35 -9.27 -9.65 -13.05
N GLN A 36 -10.57 -9.94 -12.98
CA GLN A 36 -11.57 -9.50 -13.96
C GLN A 36 -11.67 -7.97 -14.04
N THR A 37 -11.70 -7.29 -12.90
CA THR A 37 -11.74 -5.82 -12.81
C THR A 37 -10.50 -5.19 -13.47
N ARG A 38 -9.32 -5.76 -13.25
CA ARG A 38 -8.04 -5.27 -13.79
C ARG A 38 -7.85 -5.65 -15.27
N ALA A 39 -8.42 -6.76 -15.72
CA ALA A 39 -8.35 -7.26 -17.09
C ALA A 39 -9.22 -6.45 -18.07
N LYS A 40 -10.46 -6.12 -17.63
CA LYS A 40 -11.48 -5.48 -18.47
C LYS A 40 -11.00 -4.22 -19.19
N PRO A 41 -10.42 -3.21 -18.52
CA PRO A 41 -9.96 -1.98 -19.15
C PRO A 41 -8.86 -2.17 -20.19
N LEU A 42 -8.05 -3.21 -20.03
CA LEU A 42 -6.88 -3.51 -20.89
C LEU A 42 -7.24 -4.48 -22.03
N GLY A 43 -8.49 -4.90 -22.15
CA GLY A 43 -8.92 -5.86 -23.16
C GLY A 43 -8.35 -7.28 -22.97
N ILE A 44 -7.89 -7.63 -21.78
CA ILE A 44 -7.40 -8.96 -21.43
C ILE A 44 -8.61 -9.88 -21.28
N LYS A 45 -8.61 -10.99 -22.02
CA LYS A 45 -9.63 -12.04 -21.94
C LYS A 45 -9.22 -13.04 -20.87
N ILE A 46 -10.11 -13.30 -19.89
CA ILE A 46 -9.91 -14.33 -18.87
C ILE A 46 -10.69 -15.57 -19.26
N LEU A 47 -10.01 -16.72 -19.29
CA LEU A 47 -10.62 -18.05 -19.44
C LEU A 47 -10.33 -18.85 -18.18
N THR A 48 -11.40 -19.27 -17.49
CA THR A 48 -11.30 -20.15 -16.34
C THR A 48 -11.20 -21.60 -16.81
N VAL A 49 -10.18 -22.31 -16.37
CA VAL A 49 -9.86 -23.68 -16.80
C VAL A 49 -9.66 -24.60 -15.58
N ASP A 50 -10.06 -25.86 -15.70
CA ASP A 50 -9.75 -26.88 -14.68
C ASP A 50 -8.35 -27.45 -14.95
N THR A 51 -7.36 -26.99 -14.21
CA THR A 51 -5.97 -27.43 -14.37
C THR A 51 -5.70 -28.85 -13.83
N SER A 52 -6.69 -29.48 -13.22
CA SER A 52 -6.62 -30.90 -12.84
C SER A 52 -6.78 -31.83 -14.06
N GLN A 53 -7.26 -31.30 -15.17
CA GLN A 53 -7.43 -32.00 -16.45
C GLN A 53 -6.38 -31.49 -17.47
N PRO A 54 -6.02 -32.31 -18.46
CA PRO A 54 -5.21 -31.84 -19.59
C PRO A 54 -5.92 -30.69 -20.31
N LEU A 55 -5.25 -29.55 -20.45
CA LEU A 55 -5.77 -28.41 -21.21
C LEU A 55 -5.72 -28.71 -22.74
N SER A 56 -6.64 -28.14 -23.49
CA SER A 56 -6.63 -28.28 -24.96
C SER A 56 -5.42 -27.55 -25.56
N VAL A 57 -4.95 -28.02 -26.71
CA VAL A 57 -3.84 -27.35 -27.42
C VAL A 57 -4.20 -25.91 -27.81
N GLU A 58 -5.47 -25.66 -28.13
CA GLU A 58 -6.01 -24.36 -28.51
C GLU A 58 -5.92 -23.37 -27.35
N ASP A 59 -6.27 -23.79 -26.12
CA ASP A 59 -6.15 -22.97 -24.92
C ASP A 59 -4.70 -22.54 -24.63
N TYR A 60 -3.73 -23.42 -24.90
CA TYR A 60 -2.33 -23.11 -24.74
C TYR A 60 -1.75 -22.12 -25.76
N MET A 61 -2.17 -22.26 -27.01
CA MET A 61 -1.53 -21.54 -28.12
C MET A 61 -1.76 -20.04 -28.05
N ASP A 62 -2.92 -19.56 -27.57
CA ASP A 62 -3.30 -18.16 -27.57
C ASP A 62 -3.11 -17.48 -26.21
N ALA A 63 -2.86 -18.24 -25.15
CA ALA A 63 -2.65 -17.67 -23.84
C ALA A 63 -1.24 -17.10 -23.65
N PHE A 64 -1.14 -15.98 -22.92
CA PHE A 64 0.15 -15.40 -22.53
C PHE A 64 0.64 -15.88 -21.16
N ALA A 65 -0.29 -16.20 -20.25
CA ALA A 65 0.04 -16.68 -18.92
C ALA A 65 -1.08 -17.56 -18.34
N ILE A 66 -0.71 -18.35 -17.32
CA ILE A 66 -1.63 -19.14 -16.50
C ILE A 66 -1.34 -18.89 -15.02
N ILE A 67 -2.39 -18.83 -14.20
CA ILE A 67 -2.30 -18.66 -12.76
C ILE A 67 -2.94 -19.82 -11.99
N HIS A 68 -2.21 -20.35 -11.00
CA HIS A 68 -2.63 -21.40 -10.07
C HIS A 68 -2.62 -20.90 -8.64
N GLN A 69 -3.34 -21.59 -7.74
CA GLN A 69 -3.36 -21.26 -6.31
C GLN A 69 -3.04 -22.47 -5.43
N PHE A 70 -2.19 -22.27 -4.42
CA PHE A 70 -1.71 -23.29 -3.48
C PHE A 70 -1.75 -22.78 -2.03
N PRO A 71 -2.60 -23.34 -1.13
CA PRO A 71 -3.74 -24.21 -1.42
C PRO A 71 -4.80 -23.49 -2.25
N ASN A 72 -5.58 -24.26 -3.00
CA ASN A 72 -6.67 -23.70 -3.80
C ASN A 72 -7.93 -23.44 -2.94
N ASN A 73 -9.01 -22.95 -3.57
CA ASN A 73 -10.28 -22.61 -2.91
C ASN A 73 -10.91 -23.79 -2.12
N HIS A 74 -10.57 -25.03 -2.47
CA HIS A 74 -11.02 -26.22 -1.75
C HIS A 74 -10.01 -26.73 -0.72
N GLY A 75 -8.95 -25.98 -0.46
CA GLY A 75 -7.86 -26.36 0.44
C GLY A 75 -6.89 -27.39 -0.14
N GLN A 76 -7.02 -27.73 -1.42
CA GLN A 76 -6.22 -28.76 -2.06
C GLN A 76 -4.88 -28.20 -2.55
N ILE A 77 -3.84 -29.03 -2.44
CA ILE A 77 -2.54 -28.81 -3.06
C ILE A 77 -2.44 -29.80 -4.21
N LYS A 78 -2.68 -29.34 -5.41
CA LYS A 78 -2.58 -30.19 -6.60
C LYS A 78 -1.82 -29.46 -7.70
N TYR A 79 -0.72 -30.02 -8.13
CA TYR A 79 0.06 -29.52 -9.24
C TYR A 79 0.27 -30.62 -10.26
N THR A 80 -0.29 -30.44 -11.44
CA THR A 80 0.01 -31.28 -12.59
C THR A 80 0.98 -30.49 -13.48
N PRO A 81 2.24 -30.94 -13.63
CA PRO A 81 3.17 -30.30 -14.56
C PRO A 81 2.55 -30.23 -15.94
N ASN A 82 2.49 -29.04 -16.51
CA ASN A 82 1.96 -28.84 -17.84
C ASN A 82 3.04 -28.28 -18.77
N TYR A 83 2.90 -28.54 -20.06
CA TYR A 83 3.83 -28.08 -21.10
C TYR A 83 3.57 -26.62 -21.53
N PHE A 84 2.86 -25.83 -20.71
CA PHE A 84 2.56 -24.44 -21.03
C PHE A 84 3.84 -23.61 -21.19
N LYS A 85 3.99 -22.97 -22.34
CA LYS A 85 5.18 -22.18 -22.71
C LYS A 85 5.10 -20.71 -22.33
N GLY A 86 3.93 -20.22 -21.90
CA GLY A 86 3.75 -18.85 -21.41
C GLY A 86 4.24 -18.66 -19.97
N THR A 87 3.99 -17.49 -19.41
CA THR A 87 4.36 -17.17 -18.01
C THR A 87 3.48 -17.98 -17.05
N LYS A 88 4.12 -18.68 -16.11
CA LYS A 88 3.44 -19.43 -15.04
C LYS A 88 3.47 -18.65 -13.76
N ILE A 89 2.28 -18.41 -13.16
CA ILE A 89 2.09 -17.62 -11.95
C ILE A 89 1.51 -18.54 -10.87
N ALA A 90 2.10 -18.51 -9.67
CA ALA A 90 1.58 -19.18 -8.50
C ALA A 90 1.09 -18.18 -7.46
N ILE A 91 -0.15 -18.31 -6.99
CA ILE A 91 -0.62 -17.69 -5.76
C ILE A 91 -0.36 -18.70 -4.64
N VAL A 92 0.41 -18.32 -3.62
CA VAL A 92 0.83 -19.27 -2.59
C VAL A 92 0.62 -18.74 -1.18
N ASP A 93 0.21 -19.63 -0.29
CA ASP A 93 0.24 -19.40 1.15
C ASP A 93 1.68 -19.51 1.67
N PRO A 94 2.21 -18.51 2.37
CA PRO A 94 3.59 -18.53 2.83
C PRO A 94 3.88 -19.64 3.87
N LEU A 95 2.93 -20.00 4.73
CA LEU A 95 3.13 -21.13 5.67
C LEU A 95 3.10 -22.47 4.94
N CYS A 96 2.26 -22.64 3.94
CA CYS A 96 2.29 -23.81 3.07
C CYS A 96 3.65 -23.94 2.37
N GLN A 97 4.21 -22.83 1.88
CA GLN A 97 5.53 -22.79 1.22
C GLN A 97 6.70 -23.15 2.17
N VAL A 98 6.52 -23.08 3.47
CA VAL A 98 7.53 -23.55 4.43
C VAL A 98 7.78 -25.06 4.28
N LEU A 99 6.75 -25.85 4.03
CA LEU A 99 6.84 -27.31 3.96
C LEU A 99 7.00 -27.84 2.53
N MET A 100 6.39 -27.20 1.53
CA MET A 100 6.46 -27.68 0.15
C MET A 100 7.70 -27.15 -0.60
N GLN A 101 8.12 -27.88 -1.62
CA GLN A 101 9.17 -27.44 -2.53
C GLN A 101 8.82 -26.04 -3.09
N PRO A 102 9.78 -25.13 -3.15
CA PRO A 102 9.56 -23.76 -3.69
C PRO A 102 8.93 -23.78 -5.08
N VAL A 103 7.87 -23.00 -5.30
CA VAL A 103 7.17 -22.98 -6.59
C VAL A 103 8.08 -22.55 -7.75
N GLY A 104 9.12 -21.76 -7.49
CA GLY A 104 10.14 -21.45 -8.49
C GLY A 104 10.88 -22.68 -9.02
N GLU A 105 11.14 -23.68 -8.17
CA GLU A 105 11.76 -24.95 -8.55
C GLU A 105 10.75 -25.89 -9.25
N LEU A 106 9.45 -25.71 -9.00
CA LEU A 106 8.38 -26.36 -9.75
C LEU A 106 8.18 -25.73 -11.13
N GLY A 107 8.97 -24.70 -11.47
CA GLY A 107 8.98 -24.06 -12.79
C GLY A 107 7.99 -22.92 -12.95
N PHE A 108 7.54 -22.29 -11.86
CA PHE A 108 6.78 -21.05 -11.92
C PHE A 108 7.72 -19.85 -12.08
N ASP A 109 7.31 -18.88 -12.92
CA ASP A 109 8.08 -17.66 -13.18
C ASP A 109 7.84 -16.58 -12.13
N ILE A 110 6.62 -16.54 -11.58
CA ILE A 110 6.16 -15.52 -10.62
C ILE A 110 5.42 -16.21 -9.48
N ALA A 111 5.72 -15.83 -8.24
CA ALA A 111 4.99 -16.22 -7.05
C ALA A 111 4.45 -14.98 -6.35
N VAL A 112 3.17 -15.01 -5.98
CA VAL A 112 2.48 -13.94 -5.25
C VAL A 112 1.67 -14.52 -4.11
N GLY A 113 1.32 -13.72 -3.13
CA GLY A 113 0.47 -14.13 -2.02
C GLY A 113 0.30 -13.04 -0.98
N SER A 114 -0.30 -13.38 0.14
CA SER A 114 -0.46 -12.50 1.30
C SER A 114 0.44 -12.96 2.44
N MET A 115 1.10 -12.02 3.10
CA MET A 115 1.87 -12.28 4.32
C MET A 115 1.01 -12.23 5.60
N GLN A 116 -0.30 -12.24 5.47
CA GLN A 116 -1.22 -12.19 6.62
C GLN A 116 -0.85 -13.23 7.68
N ARG A 117 -0.55 -14.47 7.27
CA ARG A 117 -0.20 -15.59 8.19
C ARG A 117 1.17 -15.45 8.88
N PHE A 118 1.93 -14.39 8.57
CA PHE A 118 3.16 -14.06 9.30
C PHE A 118 2.90 -12.97 10.34
N GLY A 119 2.00 -13.26 11.30
CA GLY A 119 1.73 -12.43 12.46
C GLY A 119 0.90 -11.16 12.19
N VAL A 120 0.26 -11.06 11.04
CA VAL A 120 -0.64 -9.94 10.73
C VAL A 120 -2.09 -10.35 11.03
N PRO A 121 -2.84 -9.58 11.83
CA PRO A 121 -4.22 -9.90 12.16
C PRO A 121 -5.14 -9.98 10.93
N MET A 122 -6.24 -10.73 11.02
CA MET A 122 -7.26 -10.78 9.96
C MET A 122 -7.94 -9.42 9.71
N GLY A 123 -8.18 -8.65 10.78
CA GLY A 123 -8.59 -7.25 10.74
C GLY A 123 -9.81 -6.95 9.89
N PHE A 124 -10.80 -7.83 9.89
CA PHE A 124 -12.01 -7.70 9.09
C PHE A 124 -11.75 -7.47 7.58
N GLY A 125 -10.60 -7.95 7.07
CA GLY A 125 -10.21 -7.83 5.67
C GLY A 125 -8.89 -7.11 5.40
N GLY A 126 -8.26 -6.56 6.41
CA GLY A 126 -6.95 -5.92 6.27
C GLY A 126 -6.79 -4.62 7.04
N PRO A 127 -5.63 -3.94 6.82
CA PRO A 127 -4.70 -4.11 5.70
C PRO A 127 -3.77 -5.31 5.85
N HIS A 128 -3.31 -5.87 4.72
CA HIS A 128 -2.33 -6.95 4.67
C HIS A 128 -1.22 -6.60 3.68
N ALA A 129 0.03 -7.04 3.97
CA ALA A 129 1.10 -6.98 3.02
C ALA A 129 0.99 -8.14 2.02
N ALA A 130 1.07 -7.85 0.74
CA ALA A 130 1.29 -8.86 -0.28
C ALA A 130 2.78 -8.97 -0.60
N PHE A 131 3.21 -10.15 -1.05
CA PHE A 131 4.52 -10.33 -1.62
C PHE A 131 4.44 -10.60 -3.13
N PHE A 132 5.54 -10.29 -3.81
CA PHE A 132 5.72 -10.53 -5.23
C PHE A 132 7.16 -10.99 -5.46
N ALA A 133 7.34 -12.24 -5.86
CA ALA A 133 8.63 -12.82 -6.18
C ALA A 133 8.65 -13.26 -7.65
N THR A 134 9.79 -13.06 -8.31
CA THR A 134 9.93 -13.42 -9.72
C THR A 134 11.37 -13.79 -10.07
N THR A 135 11.53 -14.45 -11.22
CA THR A 135 12.84 -14.75 -11.77
C THR A 135 13.56 -13.50 -12.26
N GLU A 136 14.88 -13.56 -12.40
CA GLU A 136 15.75 -12.48 -12.86
C GLU A 136 15.28 -11.84 -14.19
N LYS A 137 14.64 -12.63 -15.04
CA LYS A 137 14.07 -12.21 -16.33
C LYS A 137 13.13 -11.01 -16.22
N TYR A 138 12.39 -10.89 -15.11
CA TYR A 138 11.36 -9.88 -14.93
C TYR A 138 11.75 -8.74 -13.97
N LYS A 139 12.96 -8.75 -13.38
CA LYS A 139 13.38 -7.78 -12.36
C LYS A 139 13.15 -6.31 -12.71
N ARG A 140 13.28 -5.94 -14.01
CA ARG A 140 13.07 -4.57 -14.48
C ARG A 140 11.59 -4.22 -14.73
N LYS A 141 10.67 -5.17 -14.52
CA LYS A 141 9.23 -4.99 -14.73
C LYS A 141 8.40 -5.32 -13.48
N ILE A 142 9.06 -5.76 -12.41
CA ILE A 142 8.41 -6.08 -11.14
C ILE A 142 7.68 -4.85 -10.59
N PRO A 143 6.44 -4.97 -10.08
CA PRO A 143 5.73 -3.86 -9.44
C PRO A 143 6.34 -3.52 -8.07
N GLY A 144 6.02 -2.33 -7.57
CA GLY A 144 6.44 -1.87 -6.25
C GLY A 144 7.89 -1.42 -6.18
N ARG A 145 8.29 -0.93 -5.00
CA ARG A 145 9.63 -0.43 -4.73
C ARG A 145 10.58 -1.56 -4.38
N ILE A 146 11.83 -1.41 -4.79
CA ILE A 146 12.90 -2.36 -4.49
C ILE A 146 14.00 -1.62 -3.75
N VAL A 147 14.42 -2.16 -2.60
CA VAL A 147 15.56 -1.66 -1.85
C VAL A 147 16.82 -2.41 -2.29
N GLY A 148 17.84 -1.65 -2.70
CA GLY A 148 19.16 -2.15 -3.05
C GLY A 148 20.22 -1.61 -2.10
N GLN A 149 21.44 -2.15 -2.20
CA GLN A 149 22.59 -1.72 -1.44
C GLN A 149 23.53 -0.89 -2.31
N SER A 150 24.06 0.18 -1.73
CA SER A 150 25.15 0.99 -2.29
C SER A 150 26.22 1.24 -1.23
N LEU A 151 27.10 2.18 -1.49
CA LEU A 151 28.06 2.71 -0.53
C LEU A 151 27.75 4.17 -0.26
N ASP A 152 28.06 4.65 0.95
CA ASP A 152 28.08 6.08 1.23
C ASP A 152 29.45 6.69 0.87
N SER A 153 29.59 8.01 0.97
CA SER A 153 30.83 8.73 0.67
C SER A 153 32.02 8.32 1.54
N GLN A 154 31.77 7.64 2.66
CA GLN A 154 32.79 7.09 3.56
C GLN A 154 33.09 5.60 3.30
N GLY A 155 32.48 5.00 2.25
CA GLY A 155 32.64 3.60 1.89
C GLY A 155 31.83 2.62 2.75
N ASN A 156 30.92 3.10 3.60
CA ASN A 156 30.04 2.22 4.38
C ASN A 156 28.86 1.75 3.53
N LYS A 157 28.37 0.54 3.82
CA LYS A 157 27.14 0.03 3.19
C LYS A 157 25.95 0.93 3.51
N ALA A 158 25.20 1.30 2.49
CA ALA A 158 24.03 2.15 2.58
C ALA A 158 22.87 1.56 1.77
N LEU A 159 21.65 1.66 2.29
CA LEU A 159 20.45 1.23 1.59
C LEU A 159 19.86 2.37 0.76
N ARG A 160 19.33 2.04 -0.41
CA ARG A 160 18.67 2.98 -1.31
C ARG A 160 17.54 2.33 -2.08
N LEU A 161 16.61 3.12 -2.61
CA LEU A 161 15.66 2.62 -3.60
C LEU A 161 16.40 2.34 -4.92
N ALA A 162 16.22 1.13 -5.45
CA ALA A 162 16.83 0.67 -6.69
C ALA A 162 15.81 0.59 -7.84
N LEU A 163 16.27 0.67 -9.09
CA LEU A 163 15.44 0.57 -10.30
C LEU A 163 14.25 1.56 -10.32
N GLN A 164 14.39 2.75 -9.76
CA GLN A 164 13.33 3.75 -9.64
C GLN A 164 12.79 4.24 -11.01
N THR A 165 13.58 4.14 -12.08
CA THR A 165 13.18 4.58 -13.43
C THR A 165 11.95 3.85 -14.01
N ARG A 166 11.44 2.81 -13.38
CA ARG A 166 10.21 2.10 -13.77
C ARG A 166 8.96 2.62 -13.03
N GLU A 167 9.12 3.51 -12.04
CA GLU A 167 8.04 3.95 -11.16
C GLU A 167 7.31 5.21 -11.66
N GLN A 168 6.07 5.42 -11.20
CA GLN A 168 5.18 6.47 -11.69
C GLN A 168 5.68 7.90 -11.42
N HIS A 169 6.43 8.13 -10.35
CA HIS A 169 6.98 9.47 -10.05
C HIS A 169 8.04 9.91 -11.07
N ILE A 170 8.63 8.99 -11.82
CA ILE A 170 9.59 9.27 -12.91
C ILE A 170 8.92 9.07 -14.28
N ARG A 171 8.27 7.92 -14.50
CA ARG A 171 7.75 7.51 -15.82
C ARG A 171 6.33 7.96 -16.10
N ARG A 172 5.57 8.39 -15.09
CA ARG A 172 4.19 8.86 -15.22
C ARG A 172 3.29 7.85 -15.97
N ASP A 173 2.74 8.21 -17.11
CA ASP A 173 1.93 7.35 -18.00
C ASP A 173 2.67 6.12 -18.54
N LYS A 174 4.00 6.14 -18.55
CA LYS A 174 4.86 5.03 -19.01
C LYS A 174 5.37 4.14 -17.88
N ALA A 175 4.86 4.31 -16.67
CA ALA A 175 5.25 3.48 -15.53
C ALA A 175 4.83 2.02 -15.70
N THR A 176 5.61 1.09 -15.12
CA THR A 176 5.29 -0.35 -15.16
C THR A 176 4.25 -0.75 -14.14
N SER A 177 4.05 0.06 -13.09
CA SER A 177 3.03 -0.13 -12.06
C SER A 177 2.68 1.20 -11.40
N ASN A 178 1.57 1.22 -10.64
CA ASN A 178 1.14 2.39 -9.89
C ASN A 178 0.92 2.05 -8.42
N ILE A 179 2.01 1.72 -7.72
CA ILE A 179 2.01 1.49 -6.26
C ILE A 179 2.72 2.68 -5.61
N CYS A 180 1.95 3.60 -4.99
CA CYS A 180 2.47 4.76 -4.27
C CYS A 180 2.54 4.47 -2.77
N THR A 181 1.40 4.40 -2.09
CA THR A 181 1.33 3.98 -0.69
C THR A 181 1.33 2.46 -0.63
N ALA A 182 2.42 1.89 -0.09
CA ALA A 182 2.53 0.45 0.16
C ALA A 182 1.99 0.09 1.55
N GLN A 183 1.78 -1.20 1.82
CA GLN A 183 1.46 -1.71 3.16
C GLN A 183 2.75 -2.00 3.94
N ALA A 184 3.60 -0.96 4.11
CA ALA A 184 4.96 -1.10 4.64
C ALA A 184 4.98 -1.57 6.10
N LEU A 185 4.09 -1.05 6.96
CA LEU A 185 4.00 -1.50 8.35
C LEU A 185 3.72 -3.00 8.44
N LEU A 186 2.76 -3.51 7.65
CA LEU A 186 2.39 -4.92 7.63
C LEU A 186 3.53 -5.81 7.08
N ALA A 187 4.28 -5.28 6.11
CA ALA A 187 5.48 -5.96 5.60
C ALA A 187 6.57 -6.05 6.69
N ASN A 188 6.77 -4.98 7.48
CA ASN A 188 7.69 -4.99 8.61
C ASN A 188 7.25 -5.99 9.69
N MET A 189 5.95 -6.03 10.03
CA MET A 189 5.40 -7.01 10.97
C MET A 189 5.70 -8.45 10.52
N ALA A 190 5.44 -8.76 9.24
CA ALA A 190 5.74 -10.07 8.68
C ALA A 190 7.25 -10.39 8.68
N GLY A 191 8.10 -9.40 8.42
CA GLY A 191 9.55 -9.53 8.49
C GLY A 191 10.03 -9.82 9.93
N PHE A 192 9.50 -9.12 10.92
CA PHE A 192 9.81 -9.37 12.33
C PHE A 192 9.30 -10.73 12.82
N TYR A 193 8.12 -11.17 12.37
CA TYR A 193 7.61 -12.50 12.64
C TYR A 193 8.56 -13.57 12.11
N ALA A 194 9.03 -13.44 10.88
CA ALA A 194 9.99 -14.36 10.30
C ALA A 194 11.35 -14.33 11.04
N ALA A 195 11.82 -13.14 11.47
CA ALA A 195 13.06 -13.01 12.23
C ALA A 195 12.94 -13.62 13.65
N TYR A 196 11.77 -13.50 14.29
CA TYR A 196 11.52 -14.05 15.62
C TYR A 196 11.45 -15.59 15.60
N HIS A 197 10.72 -16.18 14.65
CA HIS A 197 10.53 -17.63 14.58
C HIS A 197 11.68 -18.36 13.87
N GLY A 198 12.33 -17.72 12.92
CA GLY A 198 13.34 -18.35 12.07
C GLY A 198 12.80 -19.53 11.27
N ALA A 199 13.68 -20.22 10.54
CA ALA A 199 13.28 -21.36 9.71
C ALA A 199 12.65 -22.49 10.55
N GLU A 200 13.25 -22.83 11.68
CA GLU A 200 12.78 -23.92 12.55
C GLU A 200 11.44 -23.61 13.26
N GLY A 201 11.28 -22.36 13.72
CA GLY A 201 10.01 -21.94 14.34
C GLY A 201 8.86 -21.95 13.35
N LEU A 202 9.08 -21.39 12.14
CA LEU A 202 8.07 -21.41 11.08
C LEU A 202 7.73 -22.83 10.62
N LYS A 203 8.73 -23.74 10.56
CA LYS A 203 8.50 -25.15 10.27
C LYS A 203 7.64 -25.84 11.33
N LYS A 204 7.90 -25.54 12.62
CA LYS A 204 7.06 -26.06 13.73
C LYS A 204 5.62 -25.58 13.63
N ILE A 205 5.40 -24.28 13.36
CA ILE A 205 4.07 -23.69 13.18
C ILE A 205 3.35 -24.36 12.00
N SER A 206 3.98 -24.40 10.85
CA SER A 206 3.40 -24.99 9.64
C SER A 206 3.08 -26.48 9.80
N THR A 207 3.98 -27.23 10.43
CA THR A 207 3.77 -28.67 10.74
C THR A 207 2.61 -28.86 11.69
N ARG A 208 2.43 -27.98 12.70
CA ARG A 208 1.29 -28.03 13.63
C ARG A 208 -0.04 -27.84 12.90
N VAL A 209 -0.14 -26.83 12.02
CA VAL A 209 -1.34 -26.60 11.21
C VAL A 209 -1.69 -27.83 10.37
N LEU A 210 -0.70 -28.40 9.68
CA LEU A 210 -0.88 -29.63 8.91
C LEU A 210 -1.33 -30.80 9.79
N LYS A 211 -0.73 -30.96 10.95
CA LYS A 211 -1.09 -31.98 11.91
C LYS A 211 -2.56 -31.86 12.36
N TYR A 212 -2.98 -30.65 12.69
CA TYR A 212 -4.36 -30.38 13.08
C TYR A 212 -5.35 -30.72 11.96
N ARG A 213 -5.04 -30.34 10.72
CA ARG A 213 -5.84 -30.74 9.56
C ARG A 213 -5.98 -32.26 9.46
N GLN A 214 -4.88 -32.99 9.58
CA GLN A 214 -4.90 -34.46 9.46
C GLN A 214 -5.65 -35.11 10.61
N THR A 215 -5.54 -34.57 11.80
CA THR A 215 -6.29 -35.01 12.97
C THR A 215 -7.78 -34.88 12.76
N LEU A 216 -8.22 -33.69 12.36
CA LEU A 216 -9.64 -33.42 12.08
C LEU A 216 -10.17 -34.32 10.96
N LEU A 217 -9.43 -34.49 9.89
CA LEU A 217 -9.81 -35.34 8.75
C LEU A 217 -9.98 -36.82 9.18
N LYS A 218 -9.05 -37.33 9.99
CA LYS A 218 -9.13 -38.71 10.52
C LYS A 218 -10.29 -38.87 11.50
N ALA A 219 -10.52 -37.92 12.40
CA ALA A 219 -11.63 -37.93 13.32
C ALA A 219 -12.98 -37.96 12.60
N LEU A 220 -13.17 -37.11 11.57
CA LEU A 220 -14.38 -37.09 10.75
C LEU A 220 -14.62 -38.43 10.01
N LYS A 221 -13.54 -39.04 9.50
CA LYS A 221 -13.63 -40.40 8.88
C LYS A 221 -14.00 -41.46 9.89
N TRP A 222 -13.44 -41.40 11.09
CA TRP A 222 -13.73 -42.36 12.18
C TRP A 222 -15.22 -42.39 12.52
N VAL A 223 -15.87 -41.23 12.56
CA VAL A 223 -17.31 -41.14 12.84
C VAL A 223 -18.18 -41.35 11.58
N GLY A 224 -17.57 -41.80 10.48
CA GLY A 224 -18.30 -42.17 9.26
C GLY A 224 -18.72 -41.00 8.37
N ILE A 225 -18.19 -39.78 8.60
CA ILE A 225 -18.46 -38.62 7.76
C ILE A 225 -17.65 -38.72 6.45
N GLU A 226 -18.31 -38.47 5.31
CA GLU A 226 -17.65 -38.39 4.02
C GLU A 226 -16.74 -37.16 3.95
N VAL A 227 -15.44 -37.36 3.73
CA VAL A 227 -14.42 -36.31 3.67
C VAL A 227 -13.76 -36.27 2.29
N ASP A 228 -13.31 -35.10 1.87
CA ASP A 228 -12.43 -34.95 0.71
C ASP A 228 -11.00 -35.34 1.13
N GLU A 229 -10.55 -36.49 0.63
CA GLU A 229 -9.22 -37.05 0.95
C GLU A 229 -8.10 -36.41 0.11
N SER A 230 -8.40 -35.42 -0.71
CA SER A 230 -7.38 -34.71 -1.47
C SER A 230 -6.31 -34.13 -0.57
N GLU A 231 -5.09 -34.13 -1.06
CA GLU A 231 -3.96 -33.50 -0.37
C GLU A 231 -4.19 -32.03 -0.14
N GLY A 232 -3.86 -31.55 1.03
CA GLY A 232 -4.07 -30.17 1.42
C GLY A 232 -3.22 -29.78 2.62
N PHE A 233 -3.18 -28.50 2.93
CA PHE A 233 -2.34 -27.95 3.99
C PHE A 233 -3.11 -27.72 5.29
N ASP A 234 -4.19 -26.94 5.25
CA ASP A 234 -4.86 -26.35 6.41
C ASP A 234 -6.38 -26.53 6.38
N THR A 235 -6.96 -26.85 5.25
CA THR A 235 -8.42 -26.89 5.07
C THR A 235 -8.91 -28.33 5.00
N VAL A 236 -9.96 -28.64 5.77
CA VAL A 236 -10.70 -29.90 5.72
C VAL A 236 -12.05 -29.64 5.05
N ARG A 237 -12.41 -30.49 4.10
CA ARG A 237 -13.69 -30.45 3.37
C ARG A 237 -14.45 -31.74 3.58
N PHE A 238 -15.69 -31.66 4.04
CA PHE A 238 -16.48 -32.83 4.39
C PHE A 238 -17.99 -32.60 4.19
N LYS A 239 -18.75 -33.67 4.09
CA LYS A 239 -20.21 -33.62 3.99
C LYS A 239 -20.82 -33.78 5.39
N SER A 240 -21.33 -32.70 5.94
CA SER A 240 -22.13 -32.72 7.15
C SER A 240 -23.29 -31.73 7.02
N PHE A 241 -24.42 -32.13 7.55
CA PHE A 241 -25.61 -31.28 7.67
C PHE A 241 -25.75 -30.72 9.09
N LEU A 242 -24.86 -31.05 9.99
CA LEU A 242 -24.89 -30.55 11.37
C LEU A 242 -24.32 -29.13 11.39
N ALA A 243 -25.07 -28.22 11.99
CA ALA A 243 -24.57 -26.89 12.29
C ALA A 243 -23.45 -27.00 13.33
N LEU A 244 -22.30 -26.43 13.04
CA LEU A 244 -21.20 -26.31 13.99
C LEU A 244 -21.47 -25.11 14.90
N GLU A 245 -22.14 -25.37 16.04
CA GLU A 245 -22.42 -24.31 17.00
C GLU A 245 -21.12 -23.72 17.55
N GLY A 246 -21.03 -22.39 17.61
CA GLY A 246 -19.86 -21.66 18.10
C GLY A 246 -18.73 -21.45 17.08
N PHE A 247 -18.83 -21.98 15.86
CA PHE A 247 -17.83 -21.83 14.81
C PHE A 247 -18.41 -21.25 13.52
N ASN A 248 -17.73 -20.29 12.92
CA ASN A 248 -18.00 -19.82 11.58
C ASN A 248 -17.26 -20.70 10.58
N VAL A 249 -18.00 -21.37 9.72
CA VAL A 249 -17.46 -22.27 8.70
C VAL A 249 -18.05 -21.94 7.32
N ARG A 250 -17.38 -22.38 6.25
CA ARG A 250 -17.87 -22.17 4.90
C ARG A 250 -18.71 -23.36 4.44
N TYR A 251 -19.88 -23.07 3.87
CA TYR A 251 -20.75 -24.03 3.20
C TYR A 251 -20.77 -23.74 1.70
N GLU A 252 -20.44 -24.73 0.89
CA GLU A 252 -20.41 -24.58 -0.58
C GLU A 252 -20.71 -25.95 -1.24
N ASP A 253 -21.68 -25.98 -2.16
CA ASP A 253 -22.05 -27.16 -2.96
C ASP A 253 -22.30 -28.44 -2.15
N GLY A 254 -22.92 -28.31 -0.99
CA GLY A 254 -23.21 -29.44 -0.09
C GLY A 254 -22.02 -29.94 0.71
N TRP A 255 -20.93 -29.19 0.74
CA TRP A 255 -19.74 -29.43 1.56
C TRP A 255 -19.59 -28.37 2.65
N THR A 256 -19.11 -28.80 3.80
CA THR A 256 -18.62 -27.94 4.87
C THR A 256 -17.11 -27.86 4.78
N MET A 257 -16.54 -26.66 4.94
CA MET A 257 -15.10 -26.42 4.90
C MET A 257 -14.66 -25.70 6.15
N ILE A 258 -13.63 -26.24 6.81
CA ILE A 258 -12.97 -25.67 7.98
C ILE A 258 -11.52 -25.42 7.62
N THR A 259 -11.07 -24.17 7.81
CA THR A 259 -9.66 -23.81 7.65
C THR A 259 -9.04 -23.58 9.02
N LEU A 260 -7.98 -24.32 9.30
CA LEU A 260 -7.20 -24.24 10.53
C LEU A 260 -5.99 -23.36 10.29
N ASP A 261 -5.57 -22.62 11.31
CA ASP A 261 -4.48 -21.68 11.19
C ASP A 261 -3.48 -21.74 12.35
N GLU A 262 -2.52 -20.84 12.35
CA GLU A 262 -1.49 -20.72 13.37
C GLU A 262 -2.03 -20.29 14.75
N CYS A 263 -3.24 -19.75 14.81
CA CYS A 263 -3.93 -19.37 16.04
C CYS A 263 -4.83 -20.47 16.59
N THR A 264 -5.13 -21.49 15.79
CA THR A 264 -5.96 -22.62 16.22
C THR A 264 -5.32 -23.36 17.38
N THR A 265 -6.10 -23.60 18.45
CA THR A 265 -5.67 -24.30 19.66
C THR A 265 -6.10 -25.76 19.66
N GLU A 266 -5.50 -26.56 20.53
CA GLU A 266 -5.91 -27.95 20.71
C GLU A 266 -7.32 -28.07 21.31
N GLU A 267 -7.69 -27.14 22.18
CA GLU A 267 -9.02 -27.06 22.79
C GLU A 267 -10.09 -26.80 21.73
N GLU A 268 -9.85 -25.87 20.81
CA GLU A 268 -10.76 -25.60 19.69
C GLU A 268 -10.88 -26.80 18.76
N LEU A 269 -9.76 -27.49 18.49
CA LEU A 269 -9.77 -28.71 17.68
C LEU A 269 -10.57 -29.83 18.36
N LYS A 270 -10.43 -29.96 19.67
CA LYS A 270 -11.23 -30.88 20.47
C LYS A 270 -12.72 -30.55 20.39
N GLN A 271 -13.09 -29.32 20.61
CA GLN A 271 -14.49 -28.85 20.51
C GLN A 271 -15.08 -29.11 19.12
N LEU A 272 -14.31 -28.86 18.04
CA LEU A 272 -14.72 -29.17 16.68
C LEU A 272 -14.99 -30.68 16.48
N ILE A 273 -14.14 -31.51 16.98
CA ILE A 273 -14.28 -32.97 16.88
C ILE A 273 -15.45 -33.45 17.74
N ASP A 274 -15.54 -33.04 19.00
CA ASP A 274 -16.60 -33.43 19.93
C ASP A 274 -17.98 -32.98 19.40
N SER A 275 -18.09 -31.86 18.72
CA SER A 275 -19.35 -31.43 18.11
C SER A 275 -19.88 -32.35 16.99
N GLN A 276 -19.04 -33.23 16.47
CA GLN A 276 -19.36 -34.20 15.42
C GLN A 276 -19.44 -35.63 15.94
N LEU A 277 -19.10 -35.87 17.21
CA LEU A 277 -19.15 -37.21 17.84
C LEU A 277 -20.56 -37.52 18.38
N ASP A 278 -20.99 -38.76 18.23
CA ASP A 278 -22.13 -39.25 18.99
C ASP A 278 -21.65 -39.56 20.43
N LEU A 279 -22.05 -38.68 21.38
CA LEU A 279 -21.67 -38.75 22.80
C LEU A 279 -22.02 -40.07 23.52
N ASN A 280 -22.67 -41.03 22.83
CA ASN A 280 -23.02 -42.32 23.36
C ASN A 280 -21.93 -43.38 23.20
N ASN A 281 -20.80 -43.07 22.55
CA ASN A 281 -19.69 -44.01 22.40
C ASN A 281 -18.49 -43.63 23.29
N PRO A 282 -18.24 -44.29 24.44
CA PRO A 282 -17.19 -43.92 25.39
C PRO A 282 -15.75 -44.22 24.91
N PHE A 283 -15.57 -44.79 23.73
CA PHE A 283 -14.27 -45.09 23.14
C PHE A 283 -13.80 -44.03 22.14
N ASP A 284 -14.63 -43.06 21.84
CA ASP A 284 -14.31 -41.99 20.89
C ASP A 284 -13.64 -40.83 21.61
N THR A 285 -12.38 -40.98 22.01
CA THR A 285 -11.59 -39.89 22.57
C THR A 285 -10.59 -39.36 21.52
N ILE A 286 -10.43 -38.03 21.46
CA ILE A 286 -9.46 -37.37 20.60
C ILE A 286 -8.04 -37.88 20.81
N ASP A 287 -7.67 -38.25 22.05
CA ASP A 287 -6.36 -38.78 22.40
C ASP A 287 -6.06 -40.06 21.62
N HIS A 288 -7.05 -40.92 21.42
CA HIS A 288 -6.91 -42.14 20.61
C HIS A 288 -6.68 -41.84 19.12
N VAL A 289 -7.31 -40.78 18.61
CA VAL A 289 -7.11 -40.31 17.23
C VAL A 289 -5.72 -39.68 17.07
N LEU A 290 -5.27 -38.90 18.07
CA LEU A 290 -3.95 -38.29 18.08
C LEU A 290 -2.82 -39.30 18.08
N ASP A 291 -2.95 -40.36 18.92
CA ASP A 291 -1.97 -41.46 19.03
C ASP A 291 -1.89 -42.32 17.76
N SER A 292 -2.98 -42.36 16.97
CA SER A 292 -3.05 -43.16 15.73
C SER A 292 -2.42 -42.44 14.52
N ILE A 293 -1.97 -41.17 14.66
CA ILE A 293 -1.40 -40.40 13.57
C ILE A 293 0.08 -40.76 13.39
N GLY A 294 0.37 -41.63 12.40
CA GLY A 294 1.75 -41.94 12.00
C GLY A 294 2.44 -40.76 11.24
N ASP A 295 3.62 -41.04 10.67
CA ASP A 295 4.39 -40.05 9.90
C ASP A 295 3.58 -39.39 8.80
N TYR A 296 3.82 -38.09 8.62
CA TYR A 296 3.11 -37.27 7.65
C TYR A 296 3.70 -37.42 6.26
N HIS A 297 2.89 -37.83 5.32
CA HIS A 297 3.28 -37.85 3.91
C HIS A 297 2.46 -36.84 3.10
N TRP A 298 3.16 -35.91 2.47
CA TRP A 298 2.64 -35.12 1.35
C TRP A 298 2.92 -35.92 0.10
N LEU A 299 1.93 -36.16 -0.74
CA LEU A 299 2.07 -37.17 -1.75
C LEU A 299 2.25 -36.64 -3.18
N SER A 300 1.70 -35.48 -3.52
CA SER A 300 1.73 -34.98 -4.91
C SER A 300 2.72 -33.86 -5.17
N VAL A 301 3.08 -33.11 -4.14
CA VAL A 301 4.06 -32.04 -4.26
C VAL A 301 5.27 -32.38 -3.37
N PRO A 302 6.49 -32.36 -3.93
CA PRO A 302 7.69 -32.64 -3.14
C PRO A 302 7.81 -31.72 -1.92
N MET A 303 8.32 -32.27 -0.81
CA MET A 303 8.65 -31.49 0.38
C MET A 303 9.88 -30.62 0.15
N ARG A 304 9.97 -29.52 0.88
CA ARG A 304 11.17 -28.68 0.89
C ARG A 304 12.33 -29.45 1.50
N THR A 305 13.42 -29.56 0.77
CA THR A 305 14.68 -30.16 1.21
C THR A 305 15.81 -29.16 1.38
N GLN A 306 15.67 -27.97 0.77
CA GLN A 306 16.69 -26.94 0.81
C GLN A 306 16.69 -26.18 2.14
N GLU A 307 17.86 -25.77 2.59
CA GLU A 307 18.00 -24.78 3.64
C GLU A 307 17.46 -23.43 3.16
N TRP A 308 16.87 -22.67 4.08
CA TRP A 308 16.26 -21.37 3.82
C TRP A 308 16.32 -20.49 5.06
N LEU A 309 16.17 -19.18 4.92
CA LEU A 309 16.34 -18.19 5.98
C LEU A 309 17.68 -18.39 6.74
N THR A 310 18.75 -18.61 5.98
CA THR A 310 20.10 -18.88 6.52
C THR A 310 20.81 -17.61 7.00
N GLN A 311 20.28 -16.42 6.68
CA GLN A 311 20.84 -15.14 7.10
C GLN A 311 20.78 -15.00 8.64
N GLU A 312 21.79 -14.35 9.24
CA GLU A 312 21.95 -14.19 10.68
C GLU A 312 20.68 -13.62 11.36
N VAL A 313 19.96 -12.69 10.69
CA VAL A 313 18.77 -12.05 11.23
C VAL A 313 17.65 -13.06 11.56
N PHE A 314 17.52 -14.13 10.83
CA PHE A 314 16.54 -15.18 11.06
C PHE A 314 16.98 -16.27 12.05
N ASN A 315 18.21 -16.17 12.56
CA ASN A 315 18.83 -17.17 13.45
C ASN A 315 19.32 -16.57 14.76
N ARG A 316 18.87 -15.36 15.11
CA ARG A 316 19.39 -14.63 16.28
C ARG A 316 18.33 -14.13 17.23
N TYR A 317 17.22 -13.56 16.77
CA TYR A 317 16.29 -12.78 17.57
C TYR A 317 15.08 -13.59 18.05
N HIS A 318 15.32 -14.74 18.71
CA HIS A 318 14.28 -15.70 19.10
C HIS A 318 13.74 -15.49 20.53
N SER A 319 14.01 -14.35 21.17
CA SER A 319 13.43 -13.96 22.44
C SER A 319 12.84 -12.56 22.37
N GLU A 320 11.84 -12.29 23.21
CA GLU A 320 11.21 -10.97 23.32
C GLU A 320 12.24 -9.87 23.54
N THR A 321 13.15 -10.05 24.50
CA THR A 321 14.20 -9.07 24.80
C THR A 321 15.12 -8.78 23.60
N GLU A 322 15.56 -9.81 22.88
CA GLU A 322 16.44 -9.60 21.72
C GLU A 322 15.68 -8.98 20.56
N MET A 323 14.41 -9.34 20.35
CA MET A 323 13.57 -8.72 19.33
C MET A 323 13.29 -7.24 19.63
N MET A 324 12.96 -6.89 20.87
CA MET A 324 12.77 -5.48 21.29
C MET A 324 14.05 -4.65 21.03
N ARG A 325 15.21 -5.18 21.39
CA ARG A 325 16.49 -4.50 21.15
C ARG A 325 16.80 -4.37 19.66
N TYR A 326 16.44 -5.38 18.86
CA TYR A 326 16.60 -5.33 17.41
C TYR A 326 15.71 -4.28 16.77
N MET A 327 14.43 -4.25 17.12
CA MET A 327 13.46 -3.25 16.64
C MET A 327 13.91 -1.84 16.99
N HIS A 328 14.31 -1.61 18.26
CA HIS A 328 14.80 -0.30 18.72
C HIS A 328 16.07 0.13 17.96
N ARG A 329 17.01 -0.79 17.73
CA ARG A 329 18.23 -0.52 16.95
C ARG A 329 17.92 -0.16 15.50
N LEU A 330 16.88 -0.76 14.89
CA LEU A 330 16.46 -0.38 13.53
C LEU A 330 15.77 0.99 13.55
N ALA A 331 14.86 1.22 14.49
CA ALA A 331 14.14 2.49 14.63
C ALA A 331 15.11 3.66 14.85
N SER A 332 16.18 3.47 15.65
CA SER A 332 17.17 4.51 15.94
C SER A 332 18.06 4.91 14.74
N LYS A 333 17.99 4.18 13.63
CA LYS A 333 18.76 4.50 12.42
C LYS A 333 18.08 5.53 11.52
N ASP A 334 16.82 5.82 11.77
CA ASP A 334 16.05 6.74 10.94
C ASP A 334 15.29 7.75 11.79
N TYR A 335 14.95 8.88 11.17
CA TYR A 335 14.21 9.96 11.78
C TYR A 335 12.71 9.61 11.85
N SER A 336 12.04 10.02 12.91
CA SER A 336 10.60 9.85 13.09
C SER A 336 9.96 11.09 13.70
N LEU A 337 8.63 11.17 13.68
CA LEU A 337 7.86 12.30 14.21
C LEU A 337 8.06 12.55 15.71
N VAL A 338 8.60 11.58 16.47
CA VAL A 338 8.96 11.79 17.89
C VAL A 338 10.29 12.51 18.06
N HIS A 339 11.10 12.66 17.02
CA HIS A 339 12.32 13.45 17.04
C HIS A 339 12.06 14.92 16.68
N GLY A 340 11.09 15.20 15.80
CA GLY A 340 10.71 16.53 15.33
C GLY A 340 9.92 16.48 14.03
N MET A 341 9.77 17.63 13.40
CA MET A 341 8.97 17.81 12.19
C MET A 341 9.51 17.00 11.00
N MET A 342 8.58 16.40 10.27
CA MET A 342 8.82 15.77 8.94
C MET A 342 8.11 16.59 7.87
N PRO A 343 8.76 17.59 7.27
CA PRO A 343 8.12 18.59 6.43
C PRO A 343 7.93 18.12 4.98
N LEU A 344 7.41 16.90 4.79
CA LEU A 344 7.22 16.31 3.46
C LEU A 344 6.02 16.91 2.74
N GLY A 345 6.25 17.82 1.80
CA GLY A 345 5.19 18.42 0.99
C GLY A 345 4.38 17.40 0.19
N SER A 346 3.08 17.61 0.13
CA SER A 346 2.03 16.72 -0.42
C SER A 346 1.98 15.35 0.24
N CYS A 347 2.54 15.22 1.43
CA CYS A 347 2.57 13.98 2.21
C CYS A 347 2.37 14.31 3.69
N THR A 348 1.16 14.72 4.05
CA THR A 348 0.81 15.17 5.41
C THR A 348 1.30 14.20 6.48
N MET A 349 2.36 14.56 7.20
CA MET A 349 2.98 13.76 8.25
C MET A 349 2.59 14.32 9.61
N LYS A 350 1.54 13.74 10.20
CA LYS A 350 1.03 14.15 11.51
C LYS A 350 1.49 13.19 12.61
N LEU A 351 1.81 13.73 13.78
CA LEU A 351 1.90 12.94 14.99
C LEU A 351 0.50 12.69 15.55
N ASN A 352 0.15 11.43 15.74
CA ASN A 352 -1.18 10.99 16.11
C ASN A 352 -1.31 10.79 17.62
N ALA A 353 -2.52 10.96 18.16
CA ALA A 353 -2.80 10.63 19.54
C ALA A 353 -2.78 9.10 19.76
N ALA A 354 -2.12 8.64 20.83
CA ALA A 354 -2.06 7.21 21.14
C ALA A 354 -3.43 6.58 21.31
N ALA A 355 -4.42 7.32 21.83
CA ALA A 355 -5.79 6.86 22.02
C ALA A 355 -6.47 6.46 20.71
N GLU A 356 -6.14 7.09 19.58
CA GLU A 356 -6.69 6.75 18.26
C GLU A 356 -6.21 5.39 17.76
N LEU A 357 -5.00 4.98 18.19
CA LEU A 357 -4.37 3.74 17.76
C LEU A 357 -4.75 2.54 18.63
N MET A 358 -5.21 2.75 19.86
CA MET A 358 -5.49 1.67 20.84
C MET A 358 -6.46 0.60 20.29
N PRO A 359 -7.59 0.93 19.64
CA PRO A 359 -8.55 -0.07 19.18
C PRO A 359 -7.98 -1.06 18.16
N VAL A 360 -6.95 -0.66 17.41
CA VAL A 360 -6.36 -1.54 16.35
C VAL A 360 -5.78 -2.84 16.93
N SER A 361 -5.36 -2.83 18.20
CA SER A 361 -4.79 -4.00 18.88
C SER A 361 -5.83 -4.84 19.65
N TRP A 362 -7.07 -4.39 19.76
CA TRP A 362 -8.09 -5.11 20.50
C TRP A 362 -8.59 -6.34 19.72
N PRO A 363 -8.74 -7.51 20.35
CA PRO A 363 -9.20 -8.72 19.68
C PRO A 363 -10.54 -8.54 18.96
N GLU A 364 -11.44 -7.72 19.52
CA GLU A 364 -12.76 -7.43 18.98
C GLU A 364 -12.71 -6.71 17.62
N PHE A 365 -11.56 -6.09 17.27
CA PHE A 365 -11.32 -5.49 15.97
C PHE A 365 -10.39 -6.32 15.10
N ASN A 366 -9.28 -6.83 15.65
CA ASN A 366 -8.25 -7.43 14.81
C ASN A 366 -8.48 -8.91 14.48
N ASN A 367 -9.27 -9.66 15.29
CA ASN A 367 -9.49 -11.09 15.10
C ASN A 367 -10.74 -11.44 14.27
N ILE A 368 -11.45 -10.46 13.74
CA ILE A 368 -12.68 -10.71 12.98
C ILE A 368 -12.33 -11.08 11.53
N HIS A 369 -12.92 -12.20 11.08
CA HIS A 369 -12.84 -12.62 9.68
C HIS A 369 -13.77 -11.75 8.79
N PRO A 370 -13.35 -11.32 7.57
CA PRO A 370 -14.14 -10.45 6.70
C PRO A 370 -15.47 -11.05 6.22
N PHE A 371 -15.63 -12.37 6.32
CA PHE A 371 -16.88 -13.08 5.96
C PHE A 371 -17.62 -13.60 7.20
N ALA A 372 -17.31 -13.09 8.40
CA ALA A 372 -18.12 -13.36 9.58
C ALA A 372 -19.56 -12.90 9.36
N PRO A 373 -20.56 -13.59 9.95
CA PRO A 373 -21.96 -13.19 9.81
C PRO A 373 -22.22 -11.75 10.26
N PRO A 374 -23.09 -10.99 9.58
CA PRO A 374 -23.40 -9.59 9.94
C PRO A 374 -23.78 -9.39 11.41
N SER A 375 -24.47 -10.36 12.04
CA SER A 375 -24.81 -10.33 13.45
C SER A 375 -23.59 -10.29 14.41
N GLN A 376 -22.41 -10.66 13.93
CA GLN A 376 -21.15 -10.66 14.68
C GLN A 376 -20.27 -9.45 14.37
N THR A 377 -20.63 -8.60 13.42
CA THR A 377 -19.81 -7.50 12.88
C THR A 377 -20.46 -6.12 13.03
N LEU A 378 -21.51 -6.00 13.85
CA LEU A 378 -22.30 -4.77 14.02
C LEU A 378 -21.44 -3.55 14.38
N GLY A 379 -20.39 -3.73 15.19
CA GLY A 379 -19.48 -2.64 15.56
C GLY A 379 -18.72 -2.09 14.35
N TYR A 380 -18.21 -2.96 13.49
CA TYR A 380 -17.57 -2.54 12.25
C TYR A 380 -18.53 -1.90 11.26
N GLU A 381 -19.73 -2.45 11.14
CA GLU A 381 -20.77 -1.87 10.27
C GLU A 381 -21.12 -0.44 10.72
N GLN A 382 -21.26 -0.22 12.05
CA GLN A 382 -21.50 1.12 12.58
C GLN A 382 -20.36 2.09 12.30
N ILE A 383 -19.10 1.68 12.51
CA ILE A 383 -17.93 2.51 12.18
C ILE A 383 -17.90 2.88 10.70
N MET A 384 -18.19 1.92 9.82
CA MET A 384 -18.19 2.15 8.37
C MET A 384 -19.33 3.09 7.95
N VAL A 385 -20.51 2.92 8.50
CA VAL A 385 -21.66 3.82 8.25
C VAL A 385 -21.38 5.23 8.73
N ASP A 386 -20.85 5.38 9.95
CA ASP A 386 -20.50 6.69 10.51
C ASP A 386 -19.44 7.38 9.63
N LEU A 387 -18.38 6.67 9.28
CA LEU A 387 -17.30 7.23 8.44
C LEU A 387 -17.82 7.64 7.06
N GLN A 388 -18.60 6.78 6.40
CA GLN A 388 -19.20 7.11 5.11
C GLN A 388 -20.03 8.38 5.19
N LYS A 389 -20.88 8.50 6.21
CA LYS A 389 -21.71 9.68 6.44
C LYS A 389 -20.86 10.93 6.69
N TRP A 390 -19.89 10.85 7.63
CA TRP A 390 -19.04 12.00 7.96
C TRP A 390 -18.20 12.45 6.78
N LEU A 391 -17.68 11.51 6.01
CA LEU A 391 -16.90 11.84 4.80
C LEU A 391 -17.78 12.48 3.71
N CYS A 392 -19.05 12.05 3.56
CA CYS A 392 -20.02 12.73 2.72
C CYS A 392 -20.29 14.17 3.22
N ASP A 393 -20.53 14.34 4.52
CA ASP A 393 -20.79 15.65 5.12
C ASP A 393 -19.60 16.62 4.97
N ILE A 394 -18.36 16.11 5.10
CA ILE A 394 -17.11 16.89 4.97
C ILE A 394 -16.87 17.29 3.52
N THR A 395 -17.13 16.40 2.58
CA THR A 395 -16.71 16.57 1.16
C THR A 395 -17.84 17.05 0.24
N GLY A 396 -19.09 16.94 0.67
CA GLY A 396 -20.26 17.30 -0.15
C GLY A 396 -20.64 16.25 -1.21
N PHE A 397 -20.08 15.04 -1.13
CA PHE A 397 -20.46 13.93 -2.01
C PHE A 397 -21.70 13.18 -1.50
N ASP A 398 -22.41 12.51 -2.41
CA ASP A 398 -23.62 11.76 -2.11
C ASP A 398 -23.34 10.34 -1.59
N SER A 399 -22.22 9.76 -1.95
CA SER A 399 -21.85 8.39 -1.56
C SER A 399 -20.35 8.23 -1.41
N VAL A 400 -19.92 7.41 -0.45
CA VAL A 400 -18.53 7.08 -0.19
C VAL A 400 -18.34 5.56 -0.13
N SER A 401 -17.33 5.03 -0.81
CA SER A 401 -16.87 3.65 -0.68
C SER A 401 -15.54 3.61 0.08
N LEU A 402 -15.47 2.78 1.12
CA LEU A 402 -14.26 2.57 1.92
C LEU A 402 -13.36 1.44 1.38
N GLN A 403 -13.72 0.83 0.26
CA GLN A 403 -13.08 -0.36 -0.28
C GLN A 403 -11.61 -0.17 -0.71
N PRO A 404 -11.19 0.95 -1.34
CA PRO A 404 -9.83 1.07 -1.84
C PRO A 404 -8.77 1.07 -0.72
N ASN A 405 -7.68 0.33 -0.92
CA ASN A 405 -6.61 0.11 0.08
C ASN A 405 -5.47 1.14 0.00
N SER A 406 -5.56 2.12 -0.89
CA SER A 406 -4.59 3.21 -1.04
C SER A 406 -5.17 4.34 -1.88
N GLY A 407 -4.52 5.51 -1.88
CA GLY A 407 -4.90 6.62 -2.77
C GLY A 407 -4.91 6.22 -4.24
N ALA A 408 -3.84 5.59 -4.73
CA ALA A 408 -3.75 5.12 -6.12
C ALA A 408 -4.85 4.11 -6.49
N GLN A 409 -5.28 3.27 -5.55
CA GLN A 409 -6.41 2.36 -5.77
C GLN A 409 -7.76 3.11 -5.75
N GLY A 410 -7.88 4.16 -4.93
CA GLY A 410 -9.02 5.09 -4.96
C GLY A 410 -9.10 5.84 -6.29
N GLU A 411 -7.97 6.34 -6.81
CA GLU A 411 -7.89 6.92 -8.15
C GLU A 411 -8.41 5.93 -9.21
N TYR A 412 -7.93 4.70 -9.17
CA TYR A 412 -8.35 3.67 -10.09
C TYR A 412 -9.85 3.37 -10.01
N ALA A 413 -10.39 3.25 -8.78
CA ALA A 413 -11.82 3.04 -8.57
C ALA A 413 -12.64 4.21 -9.12
N GLY A 414 -12.15 5.45 -8.94
CA GLY A 414 -12.79 6.66 -9.45
C GLY A 414 -12.85 6.71 -10.97
N LEU A 415 -11.73 6.45 -11.64
CA LEU A 415 -11.71 6.41 -13.11
C LEU A 415 -12.55 5.26 -13.67
N LEU A 416 -12.61 4.10 -12.98
CA LEU A 416 -13.52 3.02 -13.37
C LEU A 416 -14.99 3.42 -13.22
N ALA A 417 -15.35 4.19 -12.19
CA ALA A 417 -16.71 4.71 -12.03
C ALA A 417 -17.08 5.68 -13.17
N ILE A 418 -16.18 6.60 -13.53
CA ILE A 418 -16.35 7.51 -14.67
C ILE A 418 -16.51 6.71 -15.98
N LYS A 419 -15.65 5.73 -16.21
CA LYS A 419 -15.72 4.88 -17.41
C LYS A 419 -17.03 4.12 -17.49
N ALA A 420 -17.46 3.50 -16.39
CA ALA A 420 -18.71 2.76 -16.32
C ALA A 420 -19.93 3.66 -16.55
N TYR A 421 -19.89 4.90 -16.05
CA TYR A 421 -20.93 5.91 -16.31
C TYR A 421 -21.03 6.24 -17.81
N HIS A 422 -19.91 6.50 -18.48
CA HIS A 422 -19.90 6.77 -19.92
C HIS A 422 -20.35 5.53 -20.73
N GLU A 423 -19.88 4.33 -20.39
CA GLU A 423 -20.31 3.08 -21.03
C GLU A 423 -21.84 2.88 -20.88
N PHE A 424 -22.39 3.15 -19.69
CA PHE A 424 -23.83 3.03 -19.42
C PHE A 424 -24.68 4.02 -20.25
N ASN A 425 -24.17 5.23 -20.47
CA ASN A 425 -24.82 6.26 -21.29
C ASN A 425 -24.61 6.04 -22.81
N GLY A 426 -23.94 4.97 -23.24
CA GLY A 426 -23.67 4.67 -24.64
C GLY A 426 -22.45 5.40 -25.22
N ASP A 427 -21.69 6.12 -24.40
CA ASP A 427 -20.56 6.96 -24.79
C ASP A 427 -19.20 6.28 -24.57
N SER A 428 -19.09 5.01 -24.90
CA SER A 428 -17.86 4.19 -24.71
C SER A 428 -16.60 4.73 -25.41
N LYS A 429 -16.76 5.71 -26.31
CA LYS A 429 -15.63 6.41 -26.96
C LYS A 429 -14.96 7.46 -26.07
N ARG A 430 -15.57 7.85 -24.95
CA ARG A 430 -15.00 8.79 -24.01
C ARG A 430 -13.90 8.11 -23.21
N THR A 431 -12.67 8.24 -23.67
CA THR A 431 -11.47 7.58 -23.09
C THR A 431 -10.32 8.55 -22.81
N LYS A 432 -10.42 9.82 -23.20
CA LYS A 432 -9.39 10.84 -22.99
C LYS A 432 -9.60 11.56 -21.67
N VAL A 433 -8.52 11.75 -20.92
CA VAL A 433 -8.51 12.41 -19.61
C VAL A 433 -7.51 13.56 -19.64
N LEU A 434 -7.97 14.78 -19.33
CA LEU A 434 -7.11 15.94 -19.15
C LEU A 434 -6.35 15.83 -17.84
N VAL A 435 -5.03 15.97 -17.88
CA VAL A 435 -4.17 15.86 -16.69
C VAL A 435 -3.17 17.02 -16.69
N PRO A 436 -3.23 17.95 -15.72
CA PRO A 436 -2.25 19.03 -15.61
C PRO A 436 -0.82 18.51 -15.45
N LYS A 437 0.16 19.19 -16.00
CA LYS A 437 1.58 18.85 -15.85
C LYS A 437 2.03 18.83 -14.41
N SER A 438 1.41 19.62 -13.54
CA SER A 438 1.62 19.65 -12.10
C SER A 438 1.07 18.42 -11.36
N ALA A 439 0.16 17.64 -11.96
CA ALA A 439 -0.46 16.50 -11.30
C ALA A 439 0.56 15.45 -10.84
N HIS A 440 0.27 14.81 -9.73
CA HIS A 440 1.09 13.70 -9.21
C HIS A 440 1.26 12.60 -10.26
N GLY A 441 2.40 11.91 -10.26
CA GLY A 441 2.71 10.85 -11.22
C GLY A 441 1.72 9.67 -11.21
N THR A 442 0.98 9.47 -10.11
CA THR A 442 -0.07 8.45 -10.01
C THR A 442 -1.25 8.74 -10.93
N ASN A 443 -1.61 10.01 -11.17
CA ASN A 443 -2.77 10.37 -11.98
C ASN A 443 -2.63 9.86 -13.43
N PRO A 444 -1.58 10.22 -14.20
CA PRO A 444 -1.41 9.67 -15.54
C PRO A 444 -1.20 8.15 -15.55
N ALA A 445 -0.54 7.58 -14.54
CA ALA A 445 -0.36 6.14 -14.44
C ALA A 445 -1.70 5.41 -14.23
N THR A 446 -2.60 5.95 -13.40
CA THR A 446 -3.95 5.40 -13.18
C THR A 446 -4.81 5.49 -14.43
N CYS A 447 -4.72 6.58 -15.22
CA CYS A 447 -5.41 6.68 -16.51
C CYS A 447 -5.08 5.49 -17.43
N VAL A 448 -3.79 5.19 -17.57
CA VAL A 448 -3.34 4.07 -18.41
C VAL A 448 -3.84 2.72 -17.85
N MET A 449 -3.82 2.53 -16.53
CA MET A 449 -4.37 1.33 -15.90
C MET A 449 -5.88 1.17 -16.13
N ALA A 450 -6.61 2.27 -16.22
CA ALA A 450 -8.03 2.29 -16.54
C ALA A 450 -8.32 2.15 -18.05
N GLY A 451 -7.28 1.98 -18.87
CA GLY A 451 -7.39 1.92 -20.33
C GLY A 451 -7.85 3.25 -20.94
N MET A 452 -7.42 4.37 -20.34
CA MET A 452 -7.69 5.74 -20.79
C MET A 452 -6.43 6.41 -21.32
N GLU A 453 -6.60 7.39 -22.19
CA GLU A 453 -5.54 8.18 -22.80
C GLU A 453 -5.34 9.49 -22.03
N VAL A 454 -4.08 9.83 -21.76
CA VAL A 454 -3.70 11.06 -21.05
C VAL A 454 -3.51 12.20 -22.03
N VAL A 455 -4.26 13.27 -21.84
CA VAL A 455 -4.08 14.56 -22.54
C VAL A 455 -3.49 15.55 -21.54
N SER A 456 -2.22 15.91 -21.73
CA SER A 456 -1.51 16.79 -20.80
C SER A 456 -1.97 18.25 -20.96
N VAL A 457 -2.26 18.93 -19.85
CA VAL A 457 -2.64 20.35 -19.79
C VAL A 457 -1.49 21.15 -19.17
N ASP A 458 -1.19 22.32 -19.74
CA ASP A 458 -0.13 23.20 -19.26
C ASP A 458 -0.54 23.95 -17.98
N CYS A 459 0.45 24.44 -17.25
CA CYS A 459 0.27 25.37 -16.14
C CYS A 459 0.78 26.75 -16.54
N ASP A 460 0.17 27.79 -15.99
CA ASP A 460 0.61 29.17 -16.18
C ASP A 460 1.88 29.48 -15.37
N LYS A 461 2.40 30.71 -15.50
CA LYS A 461 3.61 31.15 -14.79
C LYS A 461 3.44 31.24 -13.27
N ASP A 462 2.22 31.34 -12.79
CA ASP A 462 1.86 31.48 -11.38
C ASP A 462 1.53 30.13 -10.72
N GLY A 463 1.69 29.01 -11.48
CA GLY A 463 1.49 27.64 -11.01
C GLY A 463 0.05 27.16 -11.04
N ASN A 464 -0.86 27.92 -11.66
CA ASN A 464 -2.24 27.50 -11.87
C ASN A 464 -2.39 26.69 -13.14
N VAL A 465 -3.48 25.97 -13.29
CA VAL A 465 -3.83 25.32 -14.57
C VAL A 465 -4.10 26.39 -15.63
N ASP A 466 -3.49 26.25 -16.80
CA ASP A 466 -3.79 27.13 -17.93
C ASP A 466 -5.22 26.82 -18.45
N ILE A 467 -6.17 27.69 -18.07
CA ILE A 467 -7.59 27.50 -18.40
C ILE A 467 -7.83 27.59 -19.90
N HIS A 468 -7.01 28.36 -20.64
CA HIS A 468 -7.15 28.47 -22.10
C HIS A 468 -6.69 27.17 -22.78
N ASP A 469 -5.58 26.59 -22.35
CA ASP A 469 -5.10 25.30 -22.85
C ASP A 469 -6.07 24.18 -22.50
N LEU A 470 -6.59 24.18 -21.26
CA LEU A 470 -7.59 23.21 -20.81
C LEU A 470 -8.85 23.26 -21.68
N ARG A 471 -9.41 24.46 -21.89
CA ARG A 471 -10.62 24.66 -22.71
C ARG A 471 -10.40 24.28 -24.17
N LEU A 472 -9.24 24.64 -24.75
CA LEU A 472 -8.87 24.25 -26.10
C LEU A 472 -8.84 22.71 -26.25
N LYS A 473 -8.18 22.00 -25.35
CA LYS A 473 -8.06 20.55 -25.38
C LYS A 473 -9.40 19.86 -25.11
N ALA A 474 -10.20 20.36 -24.18
CA ALA A 474 -11.54 19.87 -23.93
C ALA A 474 -12.43 20.00 -25.17
N CYS A 475 -12.35 21.13 -25.89
CA CYS A 475 -13.08 21.36 -27.14
C CYS A 475 -12.63 20.44 -28.28
N LEU A 476 -11.32 20.27 -28.47
CA LEU A 476 -10.75 19.41 -29.51
C LEU A 476 -11.14 17.93 -29.30
N ASP A 477 -11.22 17.49 -28.07
CA ASP A 477 -11.51 16.11 -27.70
C ASP A 477 -12.96 15.91 -27.20
N ALA A 478 -13.88 16.85 -27.44
CA ALA A 478 -15.21 16.90 -26.84
C ALA A 478 -16.02 15.60 -26.92
N HIS A 479 -15.90 14.84 -28.01
CA HIS A 479 -16.61 13.56 -28.20
C HIS A 479 -15.90 12.34 -27.58
N GLU A 480 -14.64 12.52 -27.17
CA GLU A 480 -13.79 11.47 -26.58
C GLU A 480 -13.39 11.82 -25.13
N LEU A 481 -13.75 13.00 -24.65
CA LEU A 481 -13.42 13.48 -23.31
C LEU A 481 -14.17 12.67 -22.24
N ALA A 482 -13.44 11.85 -21.50
CA ALA A 482 -13.96 11.13 -20.33
C ALA A 482 -14.00 12.02 -19.08
N GLY A 483 -12.98 12.86 -18.89
CA GLY A 483 -12.91 13.75 -17.75
C GLY A 483 -11.58 14.47 -17.59
N CYS A 484 -11.40 15.04 -16.41
CA CYS A 484 -10.18 15.74 -16.00
C CYS A 484 -9.75 15.23 -14.62
N MET A 485 -8.45 15.02 -14.39
CA MET A 485 -7.89 14.77 -13.06
C MET A 485 -7.17 16.03 -12.58
N ILE A 486 -7.63 16.60 -11.48
CA ILE A 486 -7.07 17.82 -10.90
C ILE A 486 -6.78 17.63 -9.41
N THR A 487 -5.73 18.26 -8.90
CA THR A 487 -5.40 18.32 -7.46
C THR A 487 -5.78 19.69 -6.91
N TYR A 488 -6.49 19.75 -5.78
CA TYR A 488 -6.89 20.98 -5.15
C TYR A 488 -6.77 20.94 -3.62
N PRO A 489 -6.10 21.92 -2.97
CA PRO A 489 -5.19 22.90 -3.58
C PRO A 489 -4.15 22.24 -4.46
N SER A 490 -3.59 22.98 -5.44
CA SER A 490 -2.66 22.40 -6.40
C SER A 490 -1.36 21.92 -5.75
N THR A 491 -0.64 21.03 -6.41
CA THR A 491 0.69 20.58 -5.99
C THR A 491 1.76 21.70 -6.01
N HIS A 492 1.43 22.87 -6.53
CA HIS A 492 2.25 24.06 -6.40
C HIS A 492 2.04 24.82 -5.08
N GLY A 493 1.21 24.29 -4.17
CA GLY A 493 0.91 24.88 -2.88
C GLY A 493 0.00 26.09 -2.94
N VAL A 494 -0.84 26.22 -3.98
CA VAL A 494 -1.75 27.33 -4.17
C VAL A 494 -3.20 26.89 -4.34
N PHE A 495 -4.13 27.70 -3.88
CA PHE A 495 -5.54 27.54 -4.18
C PHE A 495 -5.81 28.05 -5.61
N GLU A 496 -6.24 27.16 -6.47
CA GLU A 496 -6.60 27.42 -7.87
C GLU A 496 -7.81 28.37 -7.92
N PRO A 497 -7.67 29.63 -8.34
CA PRO A 497 -8.79 30.57 -8.33
C PRO A 497 -9.87 30.21 -9.33
N THR A 498 -9.50 29.46 -10.37
CA THR A 498 -10.38 29.05 -11.48
C THR A 498 -10.96 27.65 -11.33
N ILE A 499 -10.85 27.02 -10.13
CA ILE A 499 -11.30 25.64 -9.93
C ILE A 499 -12.73 25.38 -10.40
N LYS A 500 -13.65 26.32 -10.12
CA LYS A 500 -15.04 26.20 -10.56
C LYS A 500 -15.16 26.29 -12.08
N GLU A 501 -14.44 27.22 -12.71
CA GLU A 501 -14.43 27.38 -14.17
C GLU A 501 -13.83 26.14 -14.86
N ILE A 502 -12.82 25.51 -14.24
CA ILE A 502 -12.26 24.25 -14.71
C ILE A 502 -13.32 23.15 -14.70
N CYS A 503 -14.04 22.99 -13.57
CA CYS A 503 -15.10 22.01 -13.44
C CYS A 503 -16.23 22.25 -14.47
N ASP A 504 -16.72 23.50 -14.55
CA ASP A 504 -17.78 23.88 -15.48
C ASP A 504 -17.37 23.64 -16.94
N THR A 505 -16.11 23.92 -17.28
CA THR A 505 -15.56 23.67 -18.64
C THR A 505 -15.55 22.17 -18.97
N VAL A 506 -15.10 21.31 -18.05
CA VAL A 506 -15.07 19.86 -18.27
C VAL A 506 -16.50 19.31 -18.44
N HIS A 507 -17.43 19.79 -17.64
CA HIS A 507 -18.86 19.42 -17.75
C HIS A 507 -19.50 19.93 -19.05
N GLU A 508 -19.17 21.13 -19.51
CA GLU A 508 -19.67 21.69 -20.80
C GLU A 508 -19.36 20.75 -21.97
N PHE A 509 -18.20 20.08 -21.93
CA PHE A 509 -17.80 19.11 -22.96
C PHE A 509 -18.16 17.64 -22.62
N GLY A 510 -18.97 17.43 -21.57
CA GLY A 510 -19.53 16.12 -21.19
C GLY A 510 -18.57 15.20 -20.42
N GLY A 511 -17.41 15.72 -20.00
CA GLY A 511 -16.47 15.00 -19.15
C GLY A 511 -16.87 15.03 -17.67
N GLN A 512 -16.19 14.23 -16.84
CA GLN A 512 -16.36 14.20 -15.38
C GLN A 512 -15.10 14.70 -14.69
N VAL A 513 -15.24 15.36 -13.53
CA VAL A 513 -14.12 15.91 -12.77
C VAL A 513 -13.71 14.94 -11.67
N TYR A 514 -12.54 14.36 -11.81
CA TYR A 514 -11.87 13.63 -10.74
C TYR A 514 -10.95 14.57 -9.97
N LEU A 515 -11.16 14.69 -8.66
CA LEU A 515 -10.32 15.47 -7.76
C LEU A 515 -9.36 14.57 -6.98
N ASP A 516 -8.07 14.86 -7.06
CA ASP A 516 -7.06 14.23 -6.21
C ASP A 516 -7.16 14.81 -4.81
N GLY A 517 -7.55 13.97 -3.85
CA GLY A 517 -7.78 14.35 -2.46
C GLY A 517 -6.55 14.27 -1.56
N ALA A 518 -5.35 14.16 -2.13
CA ALA A 518 -4.10 14.15 -1.34
C ALA A 518 -3.98 15.40 -0.45
N ASN A 519 -4.48 16.54 -0.91
CA ASN A 519 -4.42 17.85 -0.25
C ASN A 519 -5.72 18.23 0.50
N LEU A 520 -6.58 17.26 0.82
CA LEU A 520 -7.84 17.50 1.55
C LEU A 520 -7.62 18.15 2.93
N ASN A 521 -6.44 18.00 3.52
CA ASN A 521 -6.08 18.59 4.82
C ASN A 521 -6.27 20.12 4.85
N ALA A 522 -6.15 20.79 3.71
CA ALA A 522 -6.37 22.23 3.57
C ALA A 522 -7.85 22.62 3.43
N GLN A 523 -8.78 21.66 3.34
CA GLN A 523 -10.17 21.92 2.96
C GLN A 523 -11.19 21.50 4.01
N VAL A 524 -10.84 20.57 4.90
CA VAL A 524 -11.80 20.00 5.89
C VAL A 524 -12.50 21.10 6.66
N CYS A 525 -13.85 21.11 6.63
CA CYS A 525 -14.72 22.11 7.23
C CYS A 525 -14.55 23.56 6.72
N LEU A 526 -13.77 23.78 5.66
CA LEU A 526 -13.57 25.10 5.03
C LEU A 526 -14.14 25.14 3.61
N ALA A 527 -14.01 24.04 2.84
CA ALA A 527 -14.56 23.92 1.51
C ALA A 527 -14.98 22.49 1.23
N LYS A 528 -16.05 22.31 0.45
CA LYS A 528 -16.54 20.98 0.07
C LYS A 528 -16.30 20.73 -1.41
N PRO A 529 -15.52 19.71 -1.77
CA PRO A 529 -15.24 19.37 -3.17
C PRO A 529 -16.48 19.18 -4.05
N GLY A 530 -17.53 18.57 -3.55
CA GLY A 530 -18.80 18.43 -4.27
C GLY A 530 -19.47 19.74 -4.62
N ASP A 531 -19.33 20.79 -3.78
CA ASP A 531 -20.00 22.09 -3.97
C ASP A 531 -19.37 22.93 -5.08
N TYR A 532 -18.10 22.73 -5.44
CA TYR A 532 -17.47 23.45 -6.53
C TYR A 532 -17.35 22.66 -7.84
N GLY A 533 -17.91 21.45 -7.90
CA GLY A 533 -18.10 20.72 -9.15
C GLY A 533 -17.23 19.49 -9.33
N ALA A 534 -16.58 18.97 -8.27
CA ALA A 534 -15.94 17.66 -8.36
C ALA A 534 -16.99 16.54 -8.40
N ASP A 535 -16.85 15.60 -9.32
CA ASP A 535 -17.75 14.44 -9.46
C ASP A 535 -17.26 13.22 -8.70
N VAL A 536 -15.95 13.07 -8.59
CA VAL A 536 -15.27 11.95 -7.92
C VAL A 536 -14.05 12.47 -7.18
N MET A 537 -13.80 11.93 -5.98
CA MET A 537 -12.59 12.23 -5.22
C MET A 537 -12.13 11.03 -4.44
N HIS A 538 -10.83 10.70 -4.49
CA HIS A 538 -10.26 9.84 -3.46
C HIS A 538 -9.83 10.63 -2.23
N MET A 539 -9.86 9.99 -1.07
CA MET A 539 -9.43 10.58 0.20
C MET A 539 -8.31 9.74 0.80
N ASN A 540 -7.23 10.40 1.25
CA ASN A 540 -6.15 9.71 1.94
C ASN A 540 -6.36 9.80 3.45
N LEU A 541 -6.99 8.80 4.09
CA LEU A 541 -7.19 8.83 5.54
C LEU A 541 -5.86 8.79 6.31
N HIS A 542 -4.81 8.23 5.69
CA HIS A 542 -3.44 8.22 6.20
C HIS A 542 -2.67 9.55 6.02
N LYS A 543 -3.33 10.60 5.53
CA LYS A 543 -2.83 11.98 5.48
C LYS A 543 -3.71 12.88 6.36
N THR A 544 -4.96 13.10 5.95
CA THR A 544 -5.89 14.05 6.56
C THR A 544 -6.49 13.55 7.88
N PHE A 545 -6.77 12.23 8.00
CA PHE A 545 -7.53 11.65 9.12
C PHE A 545 -6.73 10.68 9.98
N CYS A 546 -5.47 11.00 10.22
CA CYS A 546 -4.60 10.45 11.27
C CYS A 546 -4.26 8.96 11.22
N ILE A 547 -4.64 8.19 10.20
CA ILE A 547 -4.04 6.87 10.03
C ILE A 547 -2.53 7.08 9.81
N PRO A 548 -1.63 6.41 10.56
CA PRO A 548 -0.20 6.64 10.46
C PRO A 548 0.30 6.47 9.03
N HIS A 549 0.97 7.48 8.47
CA HIS A 549 1.58 7.37 7.14
C HIS A 549 2.79 6.43 7.16
N GLY A 550 3.60 6.48 8.25
CA GLY A 550 4.63 5.50 8.59
C GLY A 550 5.71 5.29 7.52
N GLY A 551 5.96 6.30 6.70
CA GLY A 551 6.92 6.18 5.60
C GLY A 551 6.45 5.30 4.43
N GLY A 552 5.13 4.98 4.34
CA GLY A 552 4.59 4.24 3.22
C GLY A 552 3.38 3.33 3.50
N GLY A 553 2.69 3.54 4.59
CA GLY A 553 1.48 2.81 4.97
C GLY A 553 1.55 2.25 6.38
N PRO A 554 0.38 1.87 6.96
CA PRO A 554 -0.79 1.26 6.30
C PRO A 554 -1.61 2.25 5.45
N GLY A 555 -2.23 1.76 4.37
CA GLY A 555 -2.96 2.58 3.42
C GLY A 555 -4.46 2.28 3.38
N VAL A 556 -5.24 3.33 3.14
CA VAL A 556 -6.64 3.29 2.77
C VAL A 556 -6.96 4.54 1.96
N GLY A 557 -7.82 4.40 0.96
CA GLY A 557 -8.15 5.49 0.04
C GLY A 557 -9.62 5.49 -0.34
N PRO A 558 -10.55 5.87 0.58
CA PRO A 558 -11.96 5.99 0.25
C PRO A 558 -12.20 6.85 -0.97
N ILE A 559 -13.27 6.53 -1.70
CA ILE A 559 -13.71 7.29 -2.86
C ILE A 559 -15.10 7.87 -2.59
N GLY A 560 -15.23 9.19 -2.73
CA GLY A 560 -16.49 9.91 -2.72
C GLY A 560 -16.95 10.20 -4.15
N VAL A 561 -18.26 10.10 -4.39
CA VAL A 561 -18.85 10.35 -5.71
C VAL A 561 -20.12 11.16 -5.64
N ALA A 562 -20.36 11.98 -6.65
CA ALA A 562 -21.62 12.68 -6.86
C ALA A 562 -22.76 11.70 -7.21
N LYS A 563 -24.00 12.12 -7.00
CA LYS A 563 -25.21 11.30 -7.10
C LYS A 563 -25.32 10.45 -8.36
N HIS A 564 -25.01 11.01 -9.51
CA HIS A 564 -25.11 10.29 -10.81
C HIS A 564 -24.07 9.17 -10.96
N LEU A 565 -22.99 9.20 -10.20
CA LEU A 565 -21.94 8.18 -10.20
C LEU A 565 -22.14 7.11 -9.11
N THR A 566 -23.05 7.30 -8.17
CA THR A 566 -23.34 6.34 -7.09
C THR A 566 -23.55 4.89 -7.56
N PRO A 567 -24.28 4.61 -8.67
CA PRO A 567 -24.46 3.25 -9.15
C PRO A 567 -23.14 2.55 -9.61
N PHE A 568 -22.07 3.32 -9.87
CA PHE A 568 -20.84 2.83 -10.47
C PHE A 568 -19.67 2.74 -9.49
N VAL A 569 -19.84 3.18 -8.23
CA VAL A 569 -18.77 3.29 -7.23
C VAL A 569 -18.25 1.94 -6.73
N ASN A 570 -19.04 0.88 -6.80
CA ASN A 570 -18.74 -0.41 -6.19
C ASN A 570 -17.97 -1.37 -7.14
N GLN A 571 -16.97 -0.88 -7.86
CA GLN A 571 -16.06 -1.73 -8.62
C GLN A 571 -15.20 -2.60 -7.67
N ARG A 572 -14.93 -3.84 -8.05
CA ARG A 572 -14.11 -4.75 -7.22
C ARG A 572 -12.61 -4.49 -7.39
N VAL A 573 -12.12 -3.46 -6.72
CA VAL A 573 -10.70 -3.10 -6.72
C VAL A 573 -9.90 -3.83 -5.63
N SER A 574 -10.58 -4.30 -4.58
CA SER A 574 -10.03 -5.10 -3.47
C SER A 574 -10.70 -6.47 -3.39
N ALA A 575 -10.01 -7.45 -2.81
CA ALA A 575 -10.54 -8.80 -2.62
C ALA A 575 -11.78 -8.82 -1.71
N VAL A 576 -11.84 -7.91 -0.73
CA VAL A 576 -13.00 -7.74 0.16
C VAL A 576 -13.54 -6.32 0.07
N VAL A 577 -14.85 -6.14 0.31
CA VAL A 577 -15.53 -4.84 0.24
C VAL A 577 -15.18 -3.92 1.40
N GLN A 578 -14.76 -4.48 2.51
CA GLN A 578 -14.35 -3.76 3.70
C GLN A 578 -13.00 -3.04 3.55
N GLY A 579 -12.19 -3.46 2.57
CA GLY A 579 -10.88 -2.88 2.31
C GLY A 579 -9.91 -3.02 3.50
N SER A 580 -9.32 -1.91 3.93
CA SER A 580 -8.40 -1.84 5.08
C SER A 580 -9.17 -1.58 6.39
N ALA A 581 -10.12 -2.46 6.74
CA ALA A 581 -11.10 -2.22 7.80
C ALA A 581 -10.48 -2.00 9.19
N SER A 582 -9.42 -2.73 9.57
CA SER A 582 -8.87 -2.67 10.93
C SER A 582 -8.24 -1.33 11.30
N ILE A 583 -7.95 -0.48 10.33
CA ILE A 583 -7.40 0.86 10.58
C ILE A 583 -8.45 1.97 10.48
N LEU A 584 -9.68 1.68 10.08
CA LEU A 584 -10.78 2.64 10.06
C LEU A 584 -11.13 3.19 11.45
N PRO A 585 -11.04 2.42 12.55
CA PRO A 585 -11.22 2.94 13.89
C PRO A 585 -10.35 4.17 14.23
N ILE A 586 -9.15 4.27 13.67
CA ILE A 586 -8.24 5.42 13.87
C ILE A 586 -8.90 6.71 13.37
N SER A 587 -9.36 6.73 12.13
CA SER A 587 -10.03 7.90 11.56
C SER A 587 -11.40 8.16 12.22
N TRP A 588 -12.12 7.11 12.60
CA TRP A 588 -13.35 7.23 13.35
C TRP A 588 -13.12 7.92 14.70
N MET A 589 -12.11 7.47 15.46
CA MET A 589 -11.71 8.07 16.73
C MET A 589 -11.29 9.53 16.55
N TYR A 590 -10.43 9.82 15.56
CA TYR A 590 -9.97 11.18 15.25
C TYR A 590 -11.16 12.13 15.01
N ILE A 591 -12.05 11.79 14.07
CA ILE A 591 -13.22 12.62 13.74
C ILE A 591 -14.12 12.78 14.96
N ARG A 592 -14.33 11.70 15.73
CA ARG A 592 -15.19 11.71 16.92
C ARG A 592 -14.63 12.56 18.05
N MET A 593 -13.30 12.50 18.29
CA MET A 593 -12.63 13.26 19.32
C MET A 593 -12.54 14.76 18.97
N MET A 594 -12.24 15.07 17.71
CA MET A 594 -12.09 16.46 17.24
C MET A 594 -13.42 17.19 17.12
N GLY A 595 -14.47 16.51 16.67
CA GLY A 595 -15.72 17.14 16.27
C GLY A 595 -15.56 18.14 15.13
N SER A 596 -16.63 18.82 14.75
CA SER A 596 -16.62 19.82 13.66
C SER A 596 -15.67 20.98 13.93
N ASP A 597 -15.66 21.48 15.17
CA ASP A 597 -14.86 22.65 15.57
C ASP A 597 -13.38 22.33 15.57
N GLY A 598 -12.99 21.16 16.12
CA GLY A 598 -11.60 20.70 16.13
C GLY A 598 -11.09 20.41 14.72
N LEU A 599 -11.86 19.77 13.87
CA LEU A 599 -11.49 19.52 12.47
C LEU A 599 -11.29 20.83 11.69
N ARG A 600 -12.16 21.82 11.91
CA ARG A 600 -12.02 23.15 11.31
C ARG A 600 -10.74 23.83 11.79
N GLN A 601 -10.49 23.84 13.11
CA GLN A 601 -9.27 24.41 13.70
C GLN A 601 -8.01 23.74 13.14
N ALA A 602 -8.02 22.41 12.95
CA ALA A 602 -6.91 21.68 12.34
C ALA A 602 -6.58 22.21 10.94
N SER A 603 -7.58 22.37 10.06
CA SER A 603 -7.36 22.92 8.72
C SER A 603 -6.89 24.39 8.77
N GLU A 604 -7.48 25.21 9.63
CA GLU A 604 -7.07 26.62 9.82
C GLU A 604 -5.62 26.71 10.32
N CYS A 605 -5.21 25.85 11.27
CA CYS A 605 -3.85 25.77 11.76
C CYS A 605 -2.87 25.29 10.68
N ALA A 606 -3.24 24.29 9.85
CA ALA A 606 -2.39 23.84 8.75
C ALA A 606 -2.10 24.98 7.76
N LEU A 607 -3.13 25.74 7.37
CA LEU A 607 -2.98 26.90 6.51
C LEU A 607 -2.14 28.02 7.16
N LEU A 608 -2.40 28.30 8.43
CA LEU A 608 -1.66 29.32 9.19
C LEU A 608 -0.18 28.96 9.32
N SER A 609 0.14 27.73 9.70
CA SER A 609 1.51 27.24 9.87
C SER A 609 2.32 27.34 8.57
N ALA A 610 1.74 26.93 7.43
CA ALA A 610 2.40 27.02 6.14
C ALA A 610 2.65 28.48 5.72
N ASN A 611 1.67 29.36 5.91
CA ASN A 611 1.81 30.80 5.58
C ASN A 611 2.78 31.51 6.51
N TRP A 612 2.78 31.17 7.80
CA TRP A 612 3.75 31.72 8.76
C TRP A 612 5.17 31.31 8.37
N LEU A 613 5.37 30.03 8.05
CA LEU A 613 6.67 29.50 7.69
C LEU A 613 7.16 30.08 6.35
N ALA A 614 6.28 30.16 5.34
CA ALA A 614 6.58 30.79 4.05
C ALA A 614 7.09 32.23 4.25
N LYS A 615 6.38 33.04 5.06
CA LYS A 615 6.77 34.40 5.35
C LYS A 615 8.09 34.53 6.15
N LYS A 616 8.34 33.58 7.07
CA LYS A 616 9.57 33.52 7.88
C LYS A 616 10.80 33.21 7.03
N ILE A 617 10.66 32.34 6.03
CA ILE A 617 11.76 31.84 5.18
C ILE A 617 11.95 32.69 3.92
N GLU A 618 10.91 33.35 3.43
CA GLU A 618 10.94 34.14 2.18
C GLU A 618 12.10 35.13 2.06
N PRO A 619 12.60 35.81 3.13
CA PRO A 619 13.77 36.67 3.05
C PRO A 619 15.06 35.95 2.60
N TYR A 620 15.13 34.64 2.68
CA TYR A 620 16.31 33.80 2.49
C TYR A 620 16.18 32.87 1.27
N PHE A 621 14.97 32.34 1.04
CA PHE A 621 14.60 31.46 -0.07
C PHE A 621 13.31 31.95 -0.68
N ASP A 622 13.32 32.22 -1.97
CA ASP A 622 12.12 32.66 -2.67
C ASP A 622 11.00 31.62 -2.56
N VAL A 623 9.79 32.05 -2.20
CA VAL A 623 8.58 31.22 -2.31
C VAL A 623 8.14 31.26 -3.75
N LEU A 624 8.28 30.14 -4.46
CA LEU A 624 8.14 30.10 -5.91
C LEU A 624 6.73 30.42 -6.40
N TYR A 625 5.70 29.92 -5.71
CA TYR A 625 4.30 30.15 -6.06
C TYR A 625 3.51 30.68 -4.88
N LYS A 626 2.66 31.67 -5.16
CA LYS A 626 1.71 32.25 -4.21
C LYS A 626 0.42 32.56 -4.95
N GLY A 627 -0.73 32.37 -4.29
CA GLY A 627 -2.02 32.79 -4.84
C GLY A 627 -2.12 34.32 -4.99
N ALA A 628 -3.18 34.80 -5.62
CA ALA A 628 -3.41 36.22 -5.87
C ALA A 628 -3.38 37.11 -4.61
N SER A 629 -3.66 36.54 -3.44
CA SER A 629 -3.56 37.21 -2.13
C SER A 629 -2.11 37.29 -1.58
N GLY A 630 -1.11 36.76 -2.30
CA GLY A 630 0.27 36.64 -1.83
C GLY A 630 0.47 35.53 -0.78
N ARG A 631 -0.47 34.59 -0.65
CA ARG A 631 -0.47 33.50 0.32
C ARG A 631 -0.33 32.15 -0.36
N VAL A 632 0.13 31.17 0.43
CA VAL A 632 0.19 29.76 0.08
C VAL A 632 -0.99 28.99 0.70
N ALA A 633 -1.20 27.73 0.29
CA ALA A 633 -2.16 26.82 0.92
C ALA A 633 -1.55 26.23 2.22
N HIS A 634 -1.66 24.92 2.43
CA HIS A 634 -1.10 24.21 3.59
C HIS A 634 0.37 23.79 3.42
N GLU A 635 0.92 24.02 2.24
CA GLU A 635 2.31 23.73 1.87
C GLU A 635 2.87 24.84 0.98
N CYS A 636 4.19 24.92 0.86
CA CYS A 636 4.87 25.92 0.02
C CYS A 636 6.12 25.35 -0.65
N ILE A 637 6.52 25.97 -1.76
CA ILE A 637 7.71 25.58 -2.53
C ILE A 637 8.77 26.68 -2.39
N PHE A 638 9.94 26.30 -1.85
CA PHE A 638 11.12 27.14 -1.77
C PHE A 638 12.07 26.89 -2.94
N ASP A 639 12.49 27.96 -3.61
CA ASP A 639 13.41 27.89 -4.74
C ASP A 639 14.86 27.85 -4.28
N CYS A 640 15.59 26.81 -4.69
CA CYS A 640 17.01 26.66 -4.40
C CYS A 640 17.92 26.84 -5.61
N ARG A 641 17.38 27.19 -6.79
CA ARG A 641 18.14 27.25 -8.05
C ARG A 641 19.19 28.35 -8.09
N ASN A 642 19.03 29.42 -7.29
CA ASN A 642 19.95 30.56 -7.23
C ASN A 642 20.95 30.47 -6.07
N LEU A 643 21.12 29.27 -5.47
CA LEU A 643 22.04 29.04 -4.36
C LEU A 643 23.38 28.50 -4.87
N PRO A 644 24.50 28.63 -4.08
CA PRO A 644 25.79 28.03 -4.41
C PRO A 644 25.82 26.50 -4.20
N PHE A 645 24.72 25.91 -3.72
CA PHE A 645 24.50 24.51 -3.46
C PHE A 645 23.08 24.11 -3.91
N THR A 646 22.84 22.81 -4.06
CA THR A 646 21.57 22.28 -4.60
C THR A 646 20.49 22.14 -3.52
N ALA A 647 19.23 21.95 -3.91
CA ALA A 647 18.14 21.60 -3.00
C ALA A 647 18.45 20.29 -2.21
N GLU A 648 19.14 19.33 -2.83
CA GLU A 648 19.59 18.11 -2.16
C GLU A 648 20.63 18.42 -1.07
N ASP A 649 21.55 19.37 -1.31
CA ASP A 649 22.55 19.78 -0.31
C ASP A 649 21.86 20.41 0.90
N VAL A 650 20.89 21.31 0.70
CA VAL A 650 20.10 21.91 1.78
C VAL A 650 19.37 20.83 2.57
N ALA A 651 18.73 19.88 1.88
CA ALA A 651 18.01 18.79 2.53
C ALA A 651 18.92 17.90 3.37
N LYS A 652 20.13 17.60 2.88
CA LYS A 652 21.14 16.85 3.63
C LYS A 652 21.66 17.63 4.85
N ARG A 653 21.83 18.96 4.70
CA ARG A 653 22.23 19.82 5.79
C ARG A 653 21.16 19.93 6.88
N LEU A 654 19.89 19.98 6.51
CA LEU A 654 18.76 19.95 7.46
C LEU A 654 18.81 18.73 8.40
N MET A 655 19.35 17.59 7.96
CA MET A 655 19.54 16.42 8.83
C MET A 655 20.50 16.73 9.98
N ASP A 656 21.57 17.51 9.76
CA ASP A 656 22.48 17.96 10.82
C ASP A 656 21.83 18.95 11.80
N TYR A 657 20.82 19.69 11.33
CA TYR A 657 19.96 20.54 12.17
C TYR A 657 18.85 19.76 12.90
N GLY A 658 18.78 18.44 12.70
CA GLY A 658 17.80 17.57 13.33
C GLY A 658 16.40 17.67 12.71
N PHE A 659 16.33 17.72 11.37
CA PHE A 659 15.10 17.65 10.60
C PHE A 659 15.14 16.54 9.55
N HIS A 660 13.98 15.96 9.26
CA HIS A 660 13.80 15.16 8.04
C HIS A 660 13.85 16.06 6.81
N ALA A 661 14.39 15.53 5.71
CA ALA A 661 14.42 16.27 4.44
C ALA A 661 13.01 16.55 3.92
N PRO A 662 12.74 17.76 3.38
CA PRO A 662 11.51 18.02 2.62
C PRO A 662 11.41 17.22 1.32
N THR A 663 10.28 17.30 0.62
CA THR A 663 10.13 16.76 -0.74
C THR A 663 10.99 17.56 -1.70
N LEU A 664 11.83 16.87 -2.47
CA LEU A 664 12.83 17.50 -3.34
C LEU A 664 12.47 17.44 -4.81
N SER A 665 12.76 18.54 -5.51
CA SER A 665 12.72 18.64 -6.99
C SER A 665 11.39 18.16 -7.61
N TRP A 666 10.31 18.32 -6.89
CA TRP A 666 8.97 18.02 -7.34
C TRP A 666 7.96 19.02 -6.71
N PRO A 667 6.98 19.51 -7.49
CA PRO A 667 6.77 19.32 -8.94
C PRO A 667 7.78 20.07 -9.81
N VAL A 668 8.60 20.93 -9.23
CA VAL A 668 9.59 21.76 -9.94
C VAL A 668 11.01 21.32 -9.58
N ALA A 669 11.85 21.10 -10.59
CA ALA A 669 13.25 20.71 -10.37
C ALA A 669 14.03 21.83 -9.66
N GLY A 670 14.92 21.44 -8.72
CA GLY A 670 15.77 22.37 -7.96
C GLY A 670 15.05 23.12 -6.85
N THR A 671 13.91 22.63 -6.39
CA THR A 671 13.12 23.24 -5.31
C THR A 671 12.91 22.27 -4.15
N MET A 672 12.43 22.80 -3.04
CA MET A 672 11.96 22.02 -1.88
C MET A 672 10.49 22.36 -1.62
N MET A 673 9.66 21.33 -1.42
CA MET A 673 8.27 21.49 -1.01
C MET A 673 8.14 21.13 0.46
N VAL A 674 7.58 22.03 1.25
CA VAL A 674 7.46 21.96 2.71
C VAL A 674 6.01 22.02 3.13
N GLU A 675 5.55 21.02 3.87
CA GLU A 675 4.26 20.96 4.55
C GLU A 675 4.48 20.81 6.05
N PRO A 676 4.25 21.87 6.87
CA PRO A 676 4.54 21.82 8.30
C PRO A 676 3.47 21.12 9.13
N THR A 677 2.31 20.84 8.61
CA THR A 677 1.10 20.31 9.26
C THR A 677 0.58 21.14 10.45
N GLU A 678 -0.64 20.82 10.91
CA GLU A 678 -1.24 21.43 12.10
C GLU A 678 -0.76 20.81 13.42
N SER A 679 -0.08 19.67 13.37
CA SER A 679 0.40 18.99 14.59
C SER A 679 1.68 19.59 15.15
N GLU A 680 2.35 20.48 14.40
CA GLU A 680 3.60 21.08 14.80
C GLU A 680 3.42 22.30 15.71
N THR A 681 4.32 22.45 16.67
CA THR A 681 4.33 23.61 17.56
C THR A 681 4.98 24.83 16.90
N LEU A 682 4.61 26.05 17.33
CA LEU A 682 5.28 27.28 16.86
C LEU A 682 6.79 27.23 17.08
N ARG A 683 7.25 26.69 18.22
CA ARG A 683 8.68 26.53 18.55
C ARG A 683 9.38 25.65 17.48
N GLU A 684 8.75 24.60 17.02
CA GLU A 684 9.33 23.71 16.00
C GLU A 684 9.38 24.40 14.62
N LEU A 685 8.34 25.17 14.29
CA LEU A 685 8.33 25.99 13.07
C LEU A 685 9.41 27.08 13.09
N GLU A 686 9.61 27.75 14.26
CA GLU A 686 10.68 28.72 14.47
C GLU A 686 12.04 28.07 14.27
N ARG A 687 12.28 26.91 14.89
CA ARG A 687 13.52 26.13 14.79
C ARG A 687 13.83 25.78 13.32
N PHE A 688 12.81 25.35 12.54
CA PHE A 688 12.98 25.05 11.12
C PHE A 688 13.30 26.31 10.31
N GLY A 689 12.58 27.41 10.54
CA GLY A 689 12.83 28.69 9.88
C GLY A 689 14.23 29.24 10.16
N GLU A 690 14.74 29.09 11.38
CA GLU A 690 16.09 29.47 11.77
C GLU A 690 17.14 28.58 11.10
N ALA A 691 16.92 27.26 11.04
CA ALA A 691 17.80 26.34 10.33
C ALA A 691 17.94 26.71 8.85
N MET A 692 16.82 27.00 8.18
CA MET A 692 16.83 27.45 6.79
C MET A 692 17.60 28.76 6.62
N ASN A 693 17.40 29.75 7.51
CA ASN A 693 18.15 31.00 7.49
C ASN A 693 19.66 30.75 7.64
N MET A 694 20.08 29.94 8.60
CA MET A 694 21.49 29.66 8.84
C MET A 694 22.14 28.97 7.64
N ILE A 695 21.49 27.91 7.11
CA ILE A 695 21.98 27.17 5.92
C ILE A 695 22.22 28.11 4.73
N ARG A 696 21.39 29.13 4.56
CA ARG A 696 21.53 30.12 3.46
C ARG A 696 22.89 30.79 3.44
N TYR A 697 23.49 31.00 4.61
CA TYR A 697 24.73 31.76 4.79
C TYR A 697 25.92 30.88 5.23
N GLU A 698 25.74 29.59 5.41
CA GLU A 698 26.83 28.68 5.71
C GLU A 698 27.85 28.56 4.58
N ASP A 699 29.07 28.16 4.91
CA ASP A 699 30.08 27.82 3.92
C ASP A 699 29.53 26.70 3.01
N PRO A 700 29.52 26.90 1.68
CA PRO A 700 29.08 25.90 0.73
C PRO A 700 29.76 24.52 0.88
N GLU A 701 31.00 24.47 1.36
CA GLU A 701 31.70 23.22 1.56
C GLU A 701 31.14 22.42 2.75
N ILE A 702 30.68 23.08 3.81
CA ILE A 702 29.99 22.43 4.91
C ILE A 702 28.66 21.84 4.43
N VAL A 703 27.87 22.63 3.68
CA VAL A 703 26.55 22.21 3.19
C VAL A 703 26.66 21.04 2.21
N LYS A 704 27.62 21.09 1.27
CA LYS A 704 27.84 20.06 0.24
C LYS A 704 28.34 18.72 0.80
N ASN A 705 29.02 18.72 1.93
CA ASN A 705 29.52 17.49 2.56
C ASN A 705 28.54 16.88 3.58
N SER A 706 27.46 17.59 3.94
CA SER A 706 26.40 17.07 4.84
C SER A 706 25.66 15.85 4.27
N PRO A 707 25.08 14.94 5.09
CA PRO A 707 25.07 14.95 6.57
C PRO A 707 26.35 14.30 7.13
N TYR A 708 26.73 14.73 8.34
CA TYR A 708 27.89 14.21 9.07
C TYR A 708 27.47 13.10 10.04
N THR A 709 28.16 11.96 9.96
CA THR A 709 27.87 10.82 10.85
C THR A 709 28.73 10.85 12.12
N ALA A 710 28.26 10.27 13.21
CA ALA A 710 29.07 10.11 14.44
C ALA A 710 30.37 9.34 14.18
N LYS A 711 30.37 8.36 13.27
CA LYS A 711 31.54 7.59 12.86
C LYS A 711 32.60 8.47 12.19
N GLU A 712 32.18 9.37 11.31
CA GLU A 712 33.05 10.31 10.61
C GLU A 712 33.72 11.28 11.60
N LEU A 713 32.94 11.84 12.53
CA LEU A 713 33.48 12.75 13.56
C LEU A 713 34.46 12.07 14.51
N ALA A 714 34.27 10.81 14.81
CA ALA A 714 35.18 10.03 15.67
C ALA A 714 36.44 9.57 14.94
N GLY A 715 36.43 9.58 13.60
CA GLY A 715 37.53 9.13 12.75
C GLY A 715 38.55 10.22 12.41
N GLU A 716 39.35 9.98 11.37
CA GLU A 716 40.25 10.97 10.79
C GLU A 716 39.45 12.10 10.13
N TRP A 717 39.67 13.33 10.58
CA TRP A 717 38.99 14.51 10.05
C TRP A 717 39.71 15.06 8.84
N LYS A 718 39.07 15.10 7.70
CA LYS A 718 39.67 15.44 6.41
C LYS A 718 39.21 16.80 5.86
N HIS A 719 38.38 17.53 6.61
CA HIS A 719 37.84 18.83 6.19
C HIS A 719 38.64 19.99 6.78
N GLU A 720 38.64 21.13 6.11
CA GLU A 720 39.30 22.35 6.57
C GLU A 720 38.52 23.06 7.70
N PHE A 721 37.22 22.87 7.76
CA PHE A 721 36.34 23.37 8.85
C PHE A 721 36.33 22.41 10.05
N SER A 722 35.94 22.94 11.21
CA SER A 722 35.95 22.16 12.44
C SER A 722 34.83 21.13 12.54
N ARG A 723 35.02 20.08 13.36
CA ARG A 723 33.97 19.09 13.67
C ARG A 723 32.74 19.72 14.30
N MET A 724 32.94 20.84 15.07
CA MET A 724 31.85 21.57 15.70
C MET A 724 30.96 22.25 14.65
N GLU A 725 31.53 22.97 13.69
CA GLU A 725 30.80 23.61 12.60
C GLU A 725 30.06 22.56 11.73
N ALA A 726 30.68 21.40 11.52
CA ALA A 726 30.06 20.31 10.78
C ALA A 726 28.83 19.74 11.49
N ALA A 727 28.98 19.29 12.73
CA ALA A 727 27.99 18.48 13.41
C ALA A 727 26.99 19.25 14.29
N TYR A 728 27.43 20.41 14.84
CA TYR A 728 26.63 21.20 15.74
C TYR A 728 26.45 22.65 15.25
N PRO A 729 25.71 22.77 14.10
CA PRO A 729 25.47 24.12 13.53
C PRO A 729 24.68 25.01 14.49
N VAL A 730 23.92 24.40 15.41
CA VAL A 730 23.22 25.05 16.54
C VAL A 730 23.35 24.21 17.78
N GLU A 731 23.13 24.79 18.94
CA GLU A 731 23.01 24.03 20.20
C GLU A 731 21.76 23.16 20.14
N GLN A 732 21.92 21.86 20.35
CA GLN A 732 20.86 20.86 20.31
C GLN A 732 20.88 20.08 21.64
N GLU A 733 19.73 20.02 22.30
CA GLU A 733 19.56 19.22 23.51
C GLU A 733 19.76 17.73 23.20
N HIS A 734 19.23 17.28 22.06
CA HIS A 734 19.36 15.92 21.56
C HIS A 734 19.75 15.92 20.09
N LYS A 735 20.97 15.47 19.79
CA LYS A 735 21.46 15.33 18.43
C LYS A 735 20.96 14.04 17.79
N PHE A 736 20.20 14.14 16.70
CA PHE A 736 19.94 13.02 15.82
C PHE A 736 21.14 12.82 14.88
N TRP A 737 21.69 11.61 14.85
CA TRP A 737 22.80 11.26 13.98
C TRP A 737 22.34 10.51 12.76
N SER A 738 22.66 11.00 11.57
CA SER A 738 22.48 10.21 10.35
C SER A 738 23.27 8.91 10.44
N SER A 739 22.63 7.79 10.10
CA SER A 739 23.27 6.46 10.12
C SER A 739 24.26 6.26 8.99
N VAL A 740 24.16 7.03 7.91
CA VAL A 740 25.03 7.01 6.73
C VAL A 740 25.30 8.43 6.25
N SER A 741 26.40 8.63 5.56
CA SER A 741 26.74 9.86 4.86
C SER A 741 26.05 9.88 3.47
N ARG A 742 26.50 10.71 2.52
CA ARG A 742 25.93 10.77 1.17
C ARG A 742 26.04 9.45 0.45
N ILE A 743 24.92 8.96 -0.06
CA ILE A 743 24.87 7.68 -0.77
C ILE A 743 25.35 7.88 -2.22
N ASP A 744 26.28 7.05 -2.67
CA ASP A 744 26.68 6.97 -4.09
C ASP A 744 25.60 6.26 -4.91
N ASN A 745 24.70 7.07 -5.49
CA ASN A 745 23.63 6.59 -6.33
C ASN A 745 24.13 5.95 -7.63
N VAL A 746 25.23 6.48 -8.20
CA VAL A 746 25.81 5.97 -9.45
C VAL A 746 26.41 4.59 -9.24
N TYR A 747 27.14 4.41 -8.13
CA TYR A 747 27.66 3.09 -7.76
C TYR A 747 26.52 2.08 -7.59
N GLY A 748 25.47 2.44 -6.83
CA GLY A 748 24.33 1.56 -6.60
C GLY A 748 23.56 1.19 -7.87
N ASP A 749 23.45 2.08 -8.85
CA ASP A 749 22.80 1.79 -10.13
C ASP A 749 23.63 0.84 -11.02
N ARG A 750 24.96 0.97 -10.95
CA ARG A 750 25.88 0.10 -11.70
C ARG A 750 26.11 -1.26 -11.05
N ASN A 751 26.00 -1.32 -9.74
CA ASN A 751 26.26 -2.51 -8.93
C ASN A 751 24.99 -2.90 -8.18
N LEU A 752 23.97 -3.34 -8.93
CA LEU A 752 22.69 -3.72 -8.34
C LEU A 752 22.85 -4.95 -7.45
N VAL A 753 22.86 -4.74 -6.14
CA VAL A 753 22.89 -5.79 -5.12
C VAL A 753 21.61 -5.74 -4.34
N CYS A 754 20.93 -6.88 -4.20
CA CYS A 754 19.77 -6.99 -3.33
C CYS A 754 20.21 -6.86 -1.87
N SER A 755 19.44 -6.16 -1.05
CA SER A 755 19.74 -5.98 0.38
C SER A 755 19.64 -7.28 1.19
N CYS A 756 19.07 -8.33 0.62
CA CYS A 756 18.90 -9.65 1.24
C CYS A 756 19.98 -10.67 0.82
N SER A 757 20.97 -10.27 0.05
CA SER A 757 22.10 -11.13 -0.34
C SER A 757 23.22 -11.12 0.70
#